data_3fdd1d35c2bc93c86d38fa9eba87eb72
#
_entry.id   3fdd1d35c2bc93c86d38fa9eba87eb72
#
_cell.length_a   1.000
_cell.length_b   1.000
_cell.length_c   1.000
_cell.angle_alpha   90.00
_cell.angle_beta   90.00
_cell.angle_gamma   90.00
#
_symmetry.space_group_name_H-M   'P 1'
#
loop_
_entity.id
_entity.type
_entity.pdbx_description
1 polymer ?
#
loop_
_entity_poly.entity_id
_entity_poly.type
_entity_poly.pdbx_seq_one_letter_code
_entity_poly.pdbx_strand_id
1 'polypeptide(L)'
;EASMEHYLGDFAYLAHRLMEMEKFTVLFAVGRMEDRVQVVARSRSDAINVGRICAELGGGGHAYAASASIRNLTLNEVHDAIVRNLHMQAGPEKTASDYMSSPAVGIESDRSMREADTLMMHFGLKAVPVFKPGTRHCIGILDAQTASRATSHKLGDRPVDDYMRRNIKSLAPDAPLRDISSIIVGGRQRLVPIVDKDLVVGVVTRTDLINVMTSEPGQVLDYQENNSRERNVAKLLRDRLPARVRHLLELAGRLGQRLNMPVYVVGGFVRDLLLDRPNHDVDFVVEGEGVTFARALAAELGGRVREHRKFLTSMVIYHDEDGLEQRIDVATARLEYYESPAALPTVELSSIKMDLFRRDFTINALAIRLDCTPYGQLVDFFGGQRDIKEGVLRVLHTLSFVEDPTRSLRAVRFEQRYGFHIGPSAEKLIKNLLSLHMLDKLSGKRIFNEYTHICDEDDPAACFERLDGLGLLRALGPSLTLTPSKRQILQQVRSMLNWYRLLYFDESVENWLIYFLALGHRLNYAEVSANFAALGLPEGRKQEILQQRESMRHVQPKLARWQKAFEAGTGRISELYLLLEKFSLEFLLYIMAGVEDSGLQKNLSRYITQWRREKPDIDGRDLRDMGIAPGPLFGRILRAVLVGKLDGETPDADSQRRLALDMARQEGVFPK
;
A
#
# COMPACT_ATOMS: atom_id res chain seq x y z
N GLU A 1 34.87 -5.11 -29.95
CA GLU A 1 35.58 -6.19 -29.27
C GLU A 1 35.98 -7.27 -30.25
N ALA A 2 37.18 -7.88 -30.10
CA ALA A 2 37.65 -8.95 -30.94
C ALA A 2 38.52 -9.92 -30.12
N SER A 3 38.56 -11.17 -30.54
CA SER A 3 39.50 -12.16 -30.01
C SER A 3 40.33 -12.73 -31.18
N MET A 4 41.65 -12.68 -31.06
CA MET A 4 42.62 -13.03 -32.09
C MET A 4 43.68 -13.94 -31.51
N GLU A 5 44.13 -14.95 -32.30
CA GLU A 5 45.15 -15.92 -31.86
C GLU A 5 46.57 -15.32 -31.86
N HIS A 6 46.82 -14.28 -32.66
CA HIS A 6 48.15 -13.66 -32.80
C HIS A 6 48.11 -12.15 -32.48
N TYR A 7 49.22 -11.61 -32.02
CA TYR A 7 49.41 -10.20 -31.75
C TYR A 7 49.34 -9.38 -33.05
N LEU A 8 48.49 -8.32 -33.03
CA LEU A 8 48.31 -7.40 -34.14
C LEU A 8 49.07 -6.11 -33.84
N GLY A 9 50.25 -5.89 -34.50
CA GLY A 9 51.11 -4.73 -34.24
C GLY A 9 50.45 -3.37 -34.50
N ASP A 10 49.50 -3.29 -35.43
CA ASP A 10 48.86 -2.06 -35.86
C ASP A 10 47.47 -1.83 -35.21
N PHE A 11 47.19 -2.45 -34.08
CA PHE A 11 45.87 -2.34 -33.40
C PHE A 11 45.51 -0.90 -33.05
N ALA A 12 46.50 -0.08 -32.67
CA ALA A 12 46.29 1.34 -32.38
C ALA A 12 45.96 2.16 -33.64
N TYR A 13 46.52 1.79 -34.78
CA TYR A 13 46.23 2.41 -36.07
C TYR A 13 44.82 2.06 -36.55
N LEU A 14 44.43 0.80 -36.42
CA LEU A 14 43.06 0.34 -36.73
C LEU A 14 42.00 1.06 -35.90
N ALA A 15 42.23 1.21 -34.59
CA ALA A 15 41.33 1.98 -33.71
C ALA A 15 41.23 3.46 -34.16
N HIS A 16 42.32 4.07 -34.57
CA HIS A 16 42.29 5.44 -35.06
C HIS A 16 41.50 5.56 -36.37
N ARG A 17 41.74 4.68 -37.33
CA ARG A 17 41.01 4.64 -38.61
C ARG A 17 39.52 4.40 -38.41
N LEU A 18 39.14 3.49 -37.52
CA LEU A 18 37.73 3.21 -37.18
C LEU A 18 37.03 4.44 -36.61
N MET A 19 37.72 5.17 -35.71
CA MET A 19 37.18 6.40 -35.13
C MET A 19 36.95 7.49 -36.18
N GLU A 20 37.88 7.60 -37.20
CA GLU A 20 37.71 8.56 -38.28
C GLU A 20 36.59 8.20 -39.25
N MET A 21 36.49 6.94 -39.64
CA MET A 21 35.47 6.44 -40.58
C MET A 21 34.07 6.56 -40.04
N GLU A 22 33.85 6.15 -38.78
CA GLU A 22 32.56 6.13 -38.14
C GLU A 22 32.22 7.41 -37.36
N LYS A 23 33.17 8.41 -37.36
CA LYS A 23 33.02 9.68 -36.66
C LYS A 23 32.67 9.57 -35.16
N PHE A 24 33.18 8.55 -34.50
CA PHE A 24 32.95 8.38 -33.06
C PHE A 24 33.60 9.52 -32.26
N THR A 25 32.89 9.95 -31.20
CA THR A 25 33.43 10.95 -30.27
C THR A 25 34.40 10.30 -29.28
N VAL A 26 34.13 9.07 -28.86
CA VAL A 26 34.98 8.26 -27.98
C VAL A 26 34.95 6.79 -28.48
N LEU A 27 36.14 6.18 -28.51
CA LEU A 27 36.29 4.79 -28.93
C LEU A 27 37.25 4.06 -27.99
N PHE A 28 36.81 2.91 -27.50
CA PHE A 28 37.62 1.89 -26.85
C PHE A 28 37.66 0.64 -27.73
N ALA A 29 38.79 0.38 -28.33
CA ALA A 29 39.04 -0.89 -29.03
C ALA A 29 39.64 -1.87 -28.03
N VAL A 30 38.99 -3.00 -27.83
CA VAL A 30 39.39 -4.05 -26.86
C VAL A 30 39.60 -5.34 -27.63
N GLY A 31 40.76 -5.92 -27.53
CA GLY A 31 41.09 -7.15 -28.20
C GLY A 31 41.87 -8.10 -27.30
N ARG A 32 41.44 -9.38 -27.23
CA ARG A 32 42.26 -10.45 -26.65
C ARG A 32 43.26 -10.93 -27.68
N MET A 33 44.53 -10.82 -27.36
CA MET A 33 45.66 -11.22 -28.21
C MET A 33 46.60 -12.09 -27.38
N GLU A 34 46.77 -13.36 -27.76
CA GLU A 34 47.58 -14.31 -27.00
C GLU A 34 47.14 -14.43 -25.55
N ASP A 35 48.01 -14.11 -24.56
CA ASP A 35 47.83 -14.21 -23.11
C ASP A 35 47.33 -12.94 -22.46
N ARG A 36 47.02 -11.87 -23.23
CA ARG A 36 46.65 -10.55 -22.68
C ARG A 36 45.51 -9.88 -23.44
N VAL A 37 44.81 -8.99 -22.73
CA VAL A 37 43.82 -8.10 -23.31
C VAL A 37 44.48 -6.74 -23.60
N GLN A 38 44.43 -6.33 -24.85
CA GLN A 38 44.90 -5.00 -25.30
C GLN A 38 43.71 -4.05 -25.37
N VAL A 39 43.88 -2.87 -24.79
CA VAL A 39 42.94 -1.77 -24.87
C VAL A 39 43.60 -0.59 -25.56
N VAL A 40 42.96 -0.07 -26.59
CA VAL A 40 43.36 1.22 -27.22
C VAL A 40 42.16 2.13 -27.14
N ALA A 41 42.36 3.29 -26.53
CA ALA A 41 41.32 4.28 -26.29
C ALA A 41 41.64 5.61 -26.97
N ARG A 42 40.61 6.23 -27.54
CA ARG A 42 40.66 7.55 -28.18
C ARG A 42 39.42 8.36 -27.76
N SER A 43 39.61 9.65 -27.49
CA SER A 43 38.53 10.58 -27.18
C SER A 43 38.72 11.88 -27.95
N ARG A 44 37.62 12.48 -28.40
CA ARG A 44 37.53 13.87 -28.92
C ARG A 44 36.72 14.75 -27.97
N SER A 45 36.26 14.17 -26.84
CA SER A 45 35.44 14.85 -25.83
C SER A 45 36.27 15.23 -24.63
N ASP A 46 36.14 16.46 -24.18
CA ASP A 46 36.76 16.93 -22.94
C ASP A 46 36.12 16.27 -21.69
N ALA A 47 34.87 15.75 -21.82
CA ALA A 47 34.18 15.08 -20.75
C ALA A 47 34.71 13.66 -20.43
N ILE A 48 35.43 13.01 -21.38
CA ILE A 48 35.94 11.65 -21.22
C ILE A 48 37.46 11.63 -21.34
N ASN A 49 38.12 11.45 -20.22
CA ASN A 49 39.58 11.31 -20.13
C ASN A 49 39.98 9.82 -20.23
N VAL A 50 40.31 9.36 -21.43
CA VAL A 50 40.68 7.95 -21.68
C VAL A 50 42.02 7.57 -21.04
N GLY A 51 42.93 8.54 -20.79
CA GLY A 51 44.17 8.30 -20.07
C GLY A 51 43.93 7.80 -18.64
N ARG A 52 42.99 8.40 -17.95
CA ARG A 52 42.60 8.00 -16.59
C ARG A 52 42.00 6.61 -16.56
N ILE A 53 41.13 6.29 -17.52
CA ILE A 53 40.49 4.95 -17.61
C ILE A 53 41.56 3.90 -17.87
N CYS A 54 42.47 4.13 -18.80
CA CYS A 54 43.54 3.18 -19.08
C CYS A 54 44.55 3.07 -17.92
N ALA A 55 44.79 4.11 -17.15
CA ALA A 55 45.66 4.05 -15.97
C ALA A 55 45.08 3.15 -14.86
N GLU A 56 43.76 3.14 -14.65
CA GLU A 56 43.09 2.23 -13.70
C GLU A 56 43.17 0.77 -14.15
N LEU A 57 43.32 0.54 -15.44
CA LEU A 57 43.53 -0.81 -16.02
C LEU A 57 45.01 -1.22 -16.08
N GLY A 58 45.90 -0.46 -15.41
CA GLY A 58 47.35 -0.73 -15.40
C GLY A 58 48.08 -0.29 -16.64
N GLY A 59 47.46 0.55 -17.48
CA GLY A 59 48.06 1.20 -18.64
C GLY A 59 48.36 2.67 -18.42
N GLY A 60 48.21 3.49 -19.46
CA GLY A 60 48.40 4.94 -19.37
C GLY A 60 48.24 5.65 -20.71
N GLY A 61 48.47 6.98 -20.70
CA GLY A 61 48.34 7.82 -21.88
C GLY A 61 47.89 9.24 -21.51
N HIS A 62 47.41 9.95 -22.51
CA HIS A 62 46.88 11.31 -22.37
C HIS A 62 45.35 11.28 -22.38
N ALA A 63 44.72 12.42 -22.02
CA ALA A 63 43.27 12.55 -21.96
C ALA A 63 42.54 12.11 -23.26
N TYR A 64 43.20 12.30 -24.40
CA TYR A 64 42.60 12.01 -25.72
C TYR A 64 43.11 10.73 -26.38
N ALA A 65 44.20 10.12 -25.87
CA ALA A 65 44.77 8.91 -26.42
C ALA A 65 45.48 8.09 -25.34
N ALA A 66 45.07 6.86 -25.15
CA ALA A 66 45.61 5.99 -24.11
C ALA A 66 45.56 4.52 -24.53
N SER A 67 46.35 3.69 -23.83
CA SER A 67 46.32 2.22 -24.02
C SER A 67 46.62 1.48 -22.71
N ALA A 68 46.17 0.23 -22.65
CA ALA A 68 46.46 -0.69 -21.54
C ALA A 68 46.71 -2.11 -22.10
N SER A 69 47.63 -2.85 -21.45
CA SER A 69 47.91 -4.27 -21.74
C SER A 69 47.75 -5.09 -20.47
N ILE A 70 46.73 -5.94 -20.42
CA ILE A 70 46.23 -6.54 -19.19
C ILE A 70 46.35 -8.07 -19.28
N ARG A 71 47.03 -8.69 -18.32
CA ARG A 71 47.23 -10.16 -18.28
C ARG A 71 46.26 -10.90 -17.41
N ASN A 72 45.74 -10.28 -16.33
CA ASN A 72 45.07 -10.97 -15.26
C ASN A 72 43.55 -10.79 -15.31
N LEU A 73 42.98 -10.19 -16.36
CA LEU A 73 41.55 -10.00 -16.56
C LEU A 73 41.10 -10.60 -17.88
N THR A 74 39.89 -11.12 -17.91
CA THR A 74 39.20 -11.56 -19.11
C THR A 74 38.75 -10.37 -19.97
N LEU A 75 38.39 -10.62 -21.22
CA LEU A 75 37.86 -9.60 -22.13
C LEU A 75 36.61 -8.92 -21.50
N ASN A 76 35.72 -9.71 -20.91
CA ASN A 76 34.49 -9.22 -20.28
C ASN A 76 34.76 -8.36 -19.02
N GLU A 77 35.71 -8.78 -18.19
CA GLU A 77 36.12 -7.98 -17.01
C GLU A 77 36.72 -6.64 -17.37
N VAL A 78 37.51 -6.60 -18.46
CA VAL A 78 38.07 -5.35 -18.99
C VAL A 78 36.97 -4.47 -19.61
N HIS A 79 36.05 -5.05 -20.36
CA HIS A 79 34.88 -4.36 -20.87
C HIS A 79 34.06 -3.71 -19.74
N ASP A 80 33.72 -4.49 -18.71
CA ASP A 80 32.96 -4.00 -17.58
C ASP A 80 33.67 -2.90 -16.80
N ALA A 81 35.01 -2.98 -16.68
CA ALA A 81 35.80 -1.94 -16.07
C ALA A 81 35.81 -0.64 -16.90
N ILE A 82 35.89 -0.73 -18.22
CA ILE A 82 35.82 0.44 -19.13
C ILE A 82 34.42 1.08 -19.02
N VAL A 83 33.36 0.28 -19.08
CA VAL A 83 31.96 0.78 -18.99
C VAL A 83 31.72 1.47 -17.65
N ARG A 84 32.17 0.89 -16.53
CA ARG A 84 32.09 1.54 -15.21
C ARG A 84 32.77 2.90 -15.19
N ASN A 85 33.98 2.99 -15.71
CA ASN A 85 34.75 4.23 -15.74
C ASN A 85 34.16 5.29 -16.67
N LEU A 86 33.59 4.87 -17.80
CA LEU A 86 32.85 5.76 -18.71
C LEU A 86 31.62 6.36 -18.02
N HIS A 87 30.83 5.54 -17.30
CA HIS A 87 29.68 6.04 -16.56
C HIS A 87 30.06 7.02 -15.45
N MET A 88 31.21 6.81 -14.76
CA MET A 88 31.72 7.75 -13.76
C MET A 88 32.14 9.08 -14.36
N GLN A 89 32.57 9.13 -15.62
CA GLN A 89 33.04 10.35 -16.29
C GLN A 89 31.97 11.04 -17.15
N ALA A 90 31.05 10.30 -17.75
CA ALA A 90 30.06 10.80 -18.71
C ALA A 90 28.70 11.15 -18.10
N GLY A 91 28.44 10.74 -16.86
CA GLY A 91 27.21 11.11 -16.16
C GLY A 91 27.20 12.60 -15.78
N PRO A 92 26.02 13.28 -15.71
CA PRO A 92 25.95 14.59 -15.07
C PRO A 92 26.58 14.47 -13.68
N GLU A 93 27.46 15.43 -13.31
CA GLU A 93 28.12 15.42 -12.00
C GLU A 93 27.03 15.49 -10.92
N LYS A 94 26.68 14.34 -10.36
CA LYS A 94 25.69 14.24 -9.29
C LYS A 94 26.29 14.86 -8.04
N THR A 95 25.51 15.71 -7.42
CA THR A 95 25.90 16.54 -6.29
C THR A 95 25.37 16.00 -4.96
N ALA A 96 25.82 16.57 -3.86
CA ALA A 96 25.34 16.21 -2.52
C ALA A 96 23.82 16.36 -2.40
N SER A 97 23.22 17.34 -3.06
CA SER A 97 21.78 17.56 -3.07
C SER A 97 20.97 16.40 -3.67
N ASP A 98 21.56 15.64 -4.62
CA ASP A 98 20.88 14.49 -5.25
C ASP A 98 20.80 13.26 -4.32
N TYR A 99 21.64 13.21 -3.30
CA TYR A 99 21.79 12.06 -2.40
C TYR A 99 21.46 12.33 -0.95
N MET A 100 21.42 13.60 -0.54
CA MET A 100 21.17 13.95 0.85
C MET A 100 19.78 13.58 1.30
N SER A 101 19.67 13.14 2.55
CA SER A 101 18.38 13.08 3.27
C SER A 101 18.10 14.48 3.83
N SER A 102 17.02 15.10 3.37
CA SER A 102 16.59 16.45 3.76
C SER A 102 15.11 16.43 4.14
N PRO A 103 14.70 17.18 5.20
CA PRO A 103 15.56 17.90 6.15
C PRO A 103 16.35 16.93 7.04
N ALA A 104 17.55 17.35 7.50
CA ALA A 104 18.37 16.55 8.39
C ALA A 104 17.69 16.35 9.75
N VAL A 105 17.55 15.09 10.19
CA VAL A 105 17.19 14.77 11.58
C VAL A 105 18.44 14.87 12.44
N GLY A 106 18.37 15.68 13.49
CA GLY A 106 19.49 15.93 14.40
C GLY A 106 18.99 16.29 15.79
N ILE A 107 19.93 16.54 16.70
CA ILE A 107 19.63 16.86 18.10
C ILE A 107 20.36 18.14 18.55
N GLU A 108 19.75 18.91 19.43
CA GLU A 108 20.40 20.08 20.03
C GLU A 108 21.43 19.65 21.08
N SER A 109 22.50 20.43 21.21
CA SER A 109 23.66 20.07 22.03
C SER A 109 23.39 20.04 23.55
N ASP A 110 22.37 20.78 24.01
CA ASP A 110 21.91 20.86 25.40
C ASP A 110 20.97 19.70 25.80
N ARG A 111 20.47 18.93 24.82
CA ARG A 111 19.65 17.75 25.09
C ARG A 111 20.46 16.62 25.71
N SER A 112 19.76 15.76 26.43
CA SER A 112 20.40 14.65 27.13
C SER A 112 20.84 13.52 26.18
N MET A 113 21.86 12.74 26.57
CA MET A 113 22.29 11.55 25.85
C MET A 113 21.17 10.49 25.76
N ARG A 114 20.26 10.45 26.72
CA ARG A 114 19.08 9.58 26.69
C ARG A 114 18.10 9.98 25.58
N GLU A 115 17.82 11.28 25.44
CA GLU A 115 17.00 11.79 24.35
C GLU A 115 17.64 11.50 23.00
N ALA A 116 18.97 11.65 22.88
CA ALA A 116 19.72 11.33 21.67
C ALA A 116 19.66 9.82 21.33
N ASP A 117 19.83 8.95 22.31
CA ASP A 117 19.75 7.48 22.14
C ASP A 117 18.34 7.06 21.71
N THR A 118 17.33 7.63 22.36
CA THR A 118 15.92 7.43 22.02
C THR A 118 15.62 7.90 20.61
N LEU A 119 16.04 9.12 20.23
CA LEU A 119 15.90 9.66 18.89
C LEU A 119 16.54 8.77 17.84
N MET A 120 17.80 8.38 18.05
CA MET A 120 18.52 7.55 17.07
C MET A 120 17.96 6.12 16.99
N MET A 121 17.49 5.54 18.09
CA MET A 121 16.78 4.26 18.09
C MET A 121 15.45 4.36 17.31
N HIS A 122 14.65 5.40 17.56
CA HIS A 122 13.37 5.61 16.89
C HIS A 122 13.54 5.72 15.37
N PHE A 123 14.55 6.48 14.94
CA PHE A 123 14.77 6.72 13.51
C PHE A 123 15.68 5.68 12.84
N GLY A 124 16.19 4.70 13.58
CA GLY A 124 17.13 3.72 13.06
C GLY A 124 18.46 4.34 12.59
N LEU A 125 18.80 5.53 13.10
CA LEU A 125 19.95 6.30 12.65
C LEU A 125 21.23 5.80 13.32
N LYS A 126 22.31 5.75 12.53
CA LYS A 126 23.63 5.36 13.02
C LYS A 126 24.46 6.55 13.52
N ALA A 127 24.11 7.75 13.07
CA ALA A 127 24.68 9.01 13.48
C ALA A 127 23.70 10.15 13.19
N VAL A 128 23.79 11.24 13.96
CA VAL A 128 23.00 12.47 13.78
C VAL A 128 23.88 13.70 13.86
N PRO A 129 23.56 14.79 13.12
CA PRO A 129 24.18 16.08 13.34
C PRO A 129 23.71 16.65 14.68
N VAL A 130 24.59 17.35 15.37
CA VAL A 130 24.30 18.09 16.59
C VAL A 130 24.22 19.55 16.30
N PHE A 131 23.11 20.17 16.67
CA PHE A 131 22.81 21.56 16.41
C PHE A 131 23.08 22.45 17.63
N LYS A 132 23.44 23.70 17.39
CA LYS A 132 23.40 24.72 18.42
C LYS A 132 21.94 24.98 18.82
N PRO A 133 21.61 25.06 20.12
CA PRO A 133 20.25 25.23 20.61
C PRO A 133 19.47 26.34 19.90
N GLY A 134 18.24 26.05 19.50
CA GLY A 134 17.36 26.97 18.78
C GLY A 134 17.78 27.29 17.35
N THR A 135 18.76 26.58 16.77
CA THR A 135 19.24 26.81 15.40
C THR A 135 19.46 25.51 14.64
N ARG A 136 19.67 25.60 13.32
CA ARG A 136 20.15 24.47 12.51
C ARG A 136 21.64 24.55 12.18
N HIS A 137 22.39 25.29 12.95
CA HIS A 137 23.83 25.38 12.81
C HIS A 137 24.50 24.12 13.40
N CYS A 138 25.22 23.36 12.58
CA CYS A 138 25.86 22.12 13.01
C CYS A 138 27.17 22.41 13.75
N ILE A 139 27.28 21.93 14.99
CA ILE A 139 28.48 22.06 15.82
C ILE A 139 29.17 20.74 16.09
N GLY A 140 28.57 19.63 15.70
CA GLY A 140 29.14 18.31 15.90
C GLY A 140 28.31 17.19 15.29
N ILE A 141 28.78 15.95 15.51
CA ILE A 141 28.05 14.71 15.15
C ILE A 141 28.08 13.80 16.37
N LEU A 142 26.96 13.10 16.62
CA LEU A 142 26.84 12.06 17.61
C LEU A 142 26.57 10.71 16.95
N ASP A 143 27.35 9.69 17.30
CA ASP A 143 27.15 8.31 16.86
C ASP A 143 26.20 7.55 17.80
N ALA A 144 25.32 6.70 17.27
CA ALA A 144 24.38 5.89 18.04
C ALA A 144 25.07 4.98 19.09
N GLN A 145 26.24 4.43 18.75
CA GLN A 145 27.01 3.65 19.70
C GLN A 145 27.45 4.46 20.93
N THR A 146 27.79 5.73 20.74
CA THR A 146 28.18 6.62 21.83
C THR A 146 26.99 6.94 22.71
N ALA A 147 25.83 7.24 22.14
CA ALA A 147 24.61 7.51 22.89
C ALA A 147 24.15 6.29 23.70
N SER A 148 24.09 5.12 23.08
CA SER A 148 23.68 3.88 23.73
C SER A 148 24.62 3.46 24.85
N ARG A 149 25.96 3.59 24.67
CA ARG A 149 26.95 3.34 25.73
C ARG A 149 26.82 4.31 26.87
N ALA A 150 26.61 5.59 26.61
CA ALA A 150 26.41 6.60 27.64
C ALA A 150 25.17 6.25 28.50
N THR A 151 24.06 5.88 27.85
CA THR A 151 22.84 5.45 28.54
C THR A 151 23.08 4.19 29.38
N SER A 152 23.79 3.19 28.85
CA SER A 152 24.15 1.96 29.56
C SER A 152 25.08 2.20 30.79
N HIS A 153 25.95 3.21 30.70
CA HIS A 153 26.84 3.61 31.80
C HIS A 153 26.23 4.61 32.78
N LYS A 154 24.91 4.80 32.78
CA LYS A 154 24.16 5.75 33.62
C LYS A 154 24.55 7.23 33.40
N LEU A 155 25.05 7.55 32.21
CA LEU A 155 25.38 8.92 31.77
C LEU A 155 24.28 9.50 30.89
N GLY A 156 23.10 8.86 30.84
CA GLY A 156 21.99 9.26 29.96
C GLY A 156 21.47 10.68 30.17
N ASP A 157 21.62 11.22 31.38
CA ASP A 157 21.16 12.57 31.73
C ASP A 157 22.20 13.67 31.45
N ARG A 158 23.40 13.31 30.96
CA ARG A 158 24.42 14.27 30.52
C ARG A 158 24.06 14.87 29.19
N PRO A 159 24.48 16.14 28.93
CA PRO A 159 24.20 16.80 27.66
C PRO A 159 25.00 16.15 26.52
N VAL A 160 24.43 16.21 25.32
CA VAL A 160 25.07 15.73 24.06
C VAL A 160 26.39 16.44 23.79
N ASP A 161 26.49 17.71 24.22
CA ASP A 161 27.68 18.55 24.07
C ASP A 161 28.95 17.92 24.65
N ASP A 162 28.82 17.14 25.74
CA ASP A 162 29.96 16.49 26.41
C ASP A 162 30.55 15.32 25.59
N TYR A 163 29.77 14.69 24.70
CA TYR A 163 30.12 13.45 24.03
C TYR A 163 30.08 13.49 22.51
N MET A 164 29.64 14.62 21.92
CA MET A 164 29.63 14.77 20.48
C MET A 164 31.05 14.93 19.90
N ARG A 165 31.21 14.50 18.67
CA ARG A 165 32.44 14.72 17.90
C ARG A 165 32.39 16.11 17.25
N ARG A 166 33.28 17.02 17.66
CA ARG A 166 33.32 18.43 17.17
C ARG A 166 34.10 18.62 15.86
N ASN A 167 35.15 17.86 15.65
CA ASN A 167 35.97 17.97 14.44
C ASN A 167 35.30 17.22 13.29
N ILE A 168 34.41 17.89 12.58
CA ILE A 168 33.61 17.35 11.47
C ILE A 168 33.86 18.15 10.20
N LYS A 169 33.75 17.47 9.07
CA LYS A 169 33.71 18.08 7.75
C LYS A 169 32.28 18.14 7.27
N SER A 170 31.88 19.28 6.71
CA SER A 170 30.62 19.50 6.01
C SER A 170 30.89 19.85 4.54
N LEU A 171 29.89 19.73 3.70
CA LEU A 171 29.96 20.05 2.27
C LEU A 171 28.77 20.94 1.87
N ALA A 172 28.93 21.67 0.77
CA ALA A 172 27.83 22.42 0.15
C ALA A 172 26.90 21.50 -0.66
N PRO A 173 25.66 21.92 -0.96
CA PRO A 173 24.69 21.10 -1.73
C PRO A 173 25.19 20.70 -3.15
N ASP A 174 26.01 21.52 -3.76
CA ASP A 174 26.61 21.31 -5.08
C ASP A 174 27.89 20.48 -5.06
N ALA A 175 28.38 20.05 -3.89
CA ALA A 175 29.60 19.26 -3.76
C ALA A 175 29.47 17.92 -4.50
N PRO A 176 30.51 17.52 -5.26
CA PRO A 176 30.48 16.27 -6.04
C PRO A 176 30.60 15.04 -5.13
N LEU A 177 30.05 13.91 -5.60
CA LEU A 177 29.99 12.63 -4.86
C LEU A 177 31.38 12.14 -4.39
N ARG A 178 32.46 12.43 -5.17
CA ARG A 178 33.83 12.08 -4.80
C ARG A 178 34.28 12.70 -3.48
N ASP A 179 33.86 13.95 -3.18
CA ASP A 179 34.22 14.66 -1.96
C ASP A 179 33.49 14.06 -0.75
N ILE A 180 32.22 13.69 -0.93
CA ILE A 180 31.45 12.93 0.07
C ILE A 180 32.14 11.60 0.38
N SER A 181 32.54 10.85 -0.67
CA SER A 181 33.23 9.58 -0.54
C SER A 181 34.56 9.72 0.21
N SER A 182 35.35 10.76 -0.10
CA SER A 182 36.63 11.01 0.58
C SER A 182 36.47 11.26 2.08
N ILE A 183 35.38 11.93 2.51
CA ILE A 183 35.11 12.22 3.92
C ILE A 183 34.60 10.97 4.62
N ILE A 184 33.68 10.22 4.01
CA ILE A 184 33.07 9.04 4.64
C ILE A 184 34.06 7.87 4.73
N VAL A 185 34.78 7.58 3.65
CA VAL A 185 35.69 6.44 3.57
C VAL A 185 37.07 6.82 4.13
N GLY A 186 37.67 7.89 3.61
CA GLY A 186 39.01 8.34 4.02
C GLY A 186 39.04 8.98 5.41
N GLY A 187 38.04 9.83 5.72
CA GLY A 187 37.94 10.56 6.99
C GLY A 187 37.28 9.75 8.13
N ARG A 188 36.77 8.55 7.85
CA ARG A 188 35.98 7.71 8.79
C ARG A 188 34.83 8.44 9.49
N GLN A 189 34.26 9.43 8.79
CA GLN A 189 33.08 10.17 9.24
C GLN A 189 31.82 9.45 8.75
N ARG A 190 30.92 9.02 9.65
CA ARG A 190 29.74 8.21 9.29
C ARG A 190 28.63 8.99 8.59
N LEU A 191 28.60 10.30 8.79
CA LEU A 191 27.60 11.22 8.31
C LEU A 191 28.28 12.53 7.89
N VAL A 192 27.93 13.07 6.71
CA VAL A 192 28.41 14.37 6.23
C VAL A 192 27.23 15.34 6.22
N PRO A 193 27.25 16.38 7.07
CA PRO A 193 26.26 17.45 6.99
C PRO A 193 26.41 18.22 5.68
N ILE A 194 25.30 18.47 5.02
CA ILE A 194 25.22 19.33 3.85
C ILE A 194 24.70 20.69 4.30
N VAL A 195 25.49 21.71 4.07
CA VAL A 195 25.30 23.05 4.66
C VAL A 195 25.13 24.08 3.54
N ASP A 196 24.05 24.84 3.59
CA ASP A 196 23.84 26.05 2.80
C ASP A 196 23.66 27.24 3.73
N LYS A 197 24.45 28.32 3.48
CA LYS A 197 24.44 29.55 4.27
C LYS A 197 24.52 29.29 5.79
N ASP A 198 25.48 28.46 6.21
CA ASP A 198 25.73 28.01 7.59
C ASP A 198 24.61 27.14 8.25
N LEU A 199 23.56 26.82 7.53
CA LEU A 199 22.48 25.98 8.04
C LEU A 199 22.53 24.60 7.40
N VAL A 200 22.31 23.56 8.18
CA VAL A 200 22.21 22.20 7.67
C VAL A 200 20.90 22.02 6.91
N VAL A 201 21.02 21.80 5.61
CA VAL A 201 19.89 21.53 4.71
C VAL A 201 19.63 20.04 4.52
N GLY A 202 20.66 19.20 4.74
CA GLY A 202 20.55 17.75 4.62
C GLY A 202 21.75 17.03 5.21
N VAL A 203 21.74 15.70 5.13
CA VAL A 203 22.85 14.83 5.52
C VAL A 203 23.04 13.71 4.49
N VAL A 204 24.30 13.32 4.24
CA VAL A 204 24.64 12.11 3.49
C VAL A 204 25.35 11.15 4.41
N THR A 205 24.89 9.88 4.44
CA THR A 205 25.44 8.85 5.31
C THR A 205 26.23 7.80 4.50
N ARG A 206 27.00 6.97 5.21
CA ARG A 206 27.67 5.82 4.59
C ARG A 206 26.68 4.88 3.89
N THR A 207 25.47 4.72 4.42
CA THR A 207 24.43 3.87 3.82
C THR A 207 23.95 4.45 2.48
N ASP A 208 23.81 5.77 2.40
CA ASP A 208 23.44 6.44 1.15
C ASP A 208 24.55 6.22 0.11
N LEU A 209 25.83 6.34 0.50
CA LEU A 209 26.96 6.09 -0.38
C LEU A 209 27.02 4.63 -0.85
N ILE A 210 26.80 3.66 0.05
CA ILE A 210 26.73 2.23 -0.32
C ILE A 210 25.58 1.98 -1.30
N ASN A 211 24.40 2.55 -1.04
CA ASN A 211 23.25 2.42 -1.94
C ASN A 211 23.55 3.01 -3.33
N VAL A 212 24.29 4.11 -3.40
CA VAL A 212 24.76 4.67 -4.66
C VAL A 212 25.73 3.72 -5.35
N MET A 213 26.72 3.20 -4.64
CA MET A 213 27.73 2.29 -5.18
C MET A 213 27.16 0.92 -5.57
N THR A 214 26.18 0.41 -4.81
CA THR A 214 25.50 -0.85 -5.14
C THR A 214 24.40 -0.71 -6.20
N SER A 215 23.95 0.50 -6.45
CA SER A 215 23.00 0.84 -7.52
C SER A 215 23.70 1.16 -8.84
N GLU A 216 25.05 1.24 -8.86
CA GLU A 216 25.85 1.38 -10.06
C GLU A 216 26.34 -0.01 -10.55
N PRO A 217 26.41 -0.23 -11.87
CA PRO A 217 26.38 -1.57 -12.46
C PRO A 217 27.72 -2.29 -12.31
N GLY A 218 27.82 -3.09 -11.28
CA GLY A 218 28.83 -4.14 -11.13
C GLY A 218 28.25 -5.55 -11.13
N GLN A 219 26.93 -5.68 -11.19
CA GLN A 219 26.21 -6.93 -11.41
C GLN A 219 25.41 -6.81 -12.71
N VAL A 220 26.12 -6.77 -13.83
CA VAL A 220 25.50 -6.95 -15.15
C VAL A 220 25.44 -8.43 -15.44
N LEU A 221 24.36 -9.05 -15.00
CA LEU A 221 23.68 -10.06 -15.78
C LEU A 221 22.23 -9.58 -15.89
N ASP A 222 21.85 -9.12 -17.09
CA ASP A 222 20.49 -8.75 -17.53
C ASP A 222 19.86 -7.43 -17.03
N TYR A 223 20.64 -6.34 -16.94
CA TYR A 223 20.05 -5.00 -16.77
C TYR A 223 20.45 -4.04 -17.92
N GLN A 224 20.18 -4.41 -19.14
CA GLN A 224 19.89 -3.43 -20.18
C GLN A 224 18.45 -2.93 -19.92
N GLU A 225 18.31 -1.64 -19.73
CA GLU A 225 17.08 -0.89 -19.47
C GLU A 225 16.58 -0.95 -18.02
N ASN A 226 17.15 -0.11 -17.16
CA ASN A 226 16.38 0.71 -16.23
C ASN A 226 17.26 1.31 -15.15
N ASN A 227 17.85 2.48 -15.42
CA ASN A 227 18.21 3.44 -14.39
C ASN A 227 16.92 3.90 -13.70
N SER A 228 16.47 3.13 -12.72
CA SER A 228 15.14 3.25 -12.12
C SER A 228 14.95 4.50 -11.26
N ARG A 229 16.00 5.26 -10.97
CA ARG A 229 15.90 6.53 -10.22
C ARG A 229 15.45 7.73 -11.06
N GLU A 230 15.60 7.68 -12.37
CA GLU A 230 15.32 8.79 -13.28
C GLU A 230 14.30 8.45 -14.37
N ARG A 231 13.54 7.39 -14.20
CA ARG A 231 12.52 7.00 -15.18
C ARG A 231 11.44 8.07 -15.23
N ASN A 232 11.29 8.71 -16.40
CA ASN A 232 10.17 9.60 -16.64
C ASN A 232 8.95 8.79 -17.09
N VAL A 233 7.84 8.94 -16.38
CA VAL A 233 6.58 8.24 -16.65
C VAL A 233 5.50 9.15 -17.23
N ALA A 234 5.85 10.35 -17.70
CA ALA A 234 4.90 11.30 -18.29
C ALA A 234 4.08 10.68 -19.44
N LYS A 235 4.69 9.78 -20.23
CA LYS A 235 3.99 9.04 -21.28
C LYS A 235 2.95 8.11 -20.68
N LEU A 236 3.28 7.35 -19.63
CA LEU A 236 2.32 6.46 -18.96
C LEU A 236 1.15 7.25 -18.34
N LEU A 237 1.44 8.39 -17.70
CA LEU A 237 0.41 9.29 -17.16
C LEU A 237 -0.54 9.76 -18.24
N ARG A 238 -0.03 10.07 -19.47
CA ARG A 238 -0.83 10.52 -20.59
C ARG A 238 -1.68 9.40 -21.19
N ASP A 239 -1.08 8.21 -21.34
CA ASP A 239 -1.69 7.13 -22.12
C ASP A 239 -2.69 6.33 -21.27
N ARG A 240 -2.50 6.23 -19.94
CA ARG A 240 -3.29 5.37 -19.06
C ARG A 240 -4.31 6.09 -18.18
N LEU A 241 -4.19 7.41 -18.02
CA LEU A 241 -5.07 8.14 -17.10
C LEU A 241 -6.16 8.90 -17.85
N PRO A 242 -7.39 8.98 -17.28
CA PRO A 242 -8.43 9.87 -17.78
C PRO A 242 -7.99 11.34 -17.80
N ALA A 243 -8.56 12.14 -18.72
CA ALA A 243 -8.20 13.55 -18.89
C ALA A 243 -8.33 14.35 -17.57
N ARG A 244 -9.40 14.09 -16.79
CA ARG A 244 -9.63 14.76 -15.50
C ARG A 244 -8.52 14.50 -14.48
N VAL A 245 -8.04 13.25 -14.37
CA VAL A 245 -6.95 12.90 -13.44
C VAL A 245 -5.65 13.55 -13.89
N ARG A 246 -5.34 13.52 -15.19
CA ARG A 246 -4.17 14.21 -15.76
C ARG A 246 -4.19 15.70 -15.45
N HIS A 247 -5.32 16.38 -15.69
CA HIS A 247 -5.47 17.79 -15.38
C HIS A 247 -5.22 18.10 -13.89
N LEU A 248 -5.73 17.25 -13.00
CA LEU A 248 -5.51 17.37 -11.55
C LEU A 248 -4.00 17.25 -11.21
N LEU A 249 -3.30 16.26 -11.77
CA LEU A 249 -1.85 16.07 -11.52
C LEU A 249 -1.03 17.25 -12.06
N GLU A 250 -1.35 17.75 -13.25
CA GLU A 250 -0.70 18.93 -13.82
C GLU A 250 -0.97 20.21 -13.02
N LEU A 251 -2.20 20.39 -12.55
CA LEU A 251 -2.57 21.49 -11.66
C LEU A 251 -1.76 21.43 -10.36
N ALA A 252 -1.68 20.26 -9.72
CA ALA A 252 -0.91 20.04 -8.51
C ALA A 252 0.59 20.35 -8.72
N GLY A 253 1.16 19.94 -9.87
CA GLY A 253 2.54 20.26 -10.24
C GLY A 253 2.79 21.76 -10.39
N ARG A 254 1.94 22.46 -11.16
CA ARG A 254 2.02 23.93 -11.32
C ARG A 254 1.88 24.66 -9.98
N LEU A 255 1.00 24.19 -9.12
CA LEU A 255 0.79 24.75 -7.79
C LEU A 255 2.02 24.56 -6.90
N GLY A 256 2.65 23.36 -6.96
CA GLY A 256 3.91 23.07 -6.28
C GLY A 256 5.03 24.02 -6.69
N GLN A 257 5.21 24.24 -7.99
CA GLN A 257 6.17 25.22 -8.52
C GLN A 257 5.89 26.65 -8.02
N ARG A 258 4.63 27.08 -8.04
CA ARG A 258 4.21 28.43 -7.57
C ARG A 258 4.50 28.63 -6.10
N LEU A 259 4.29 27.61 -5.28
CA LEU A 259 4.47 27.65 -3.83
C LEU A 259 5.92 27.27 -3.41
N ASN A 260 6.78 26.90 -4.36
CA ASN A 260 8.12 26.37 -4.11
C ASN A 260 8.11 25.17 -3.14
N MET A 261 7.17 24.25 -3.35
CA MET A 261 7.00 23.03 -2.58
C MET A 261 7.07 21.82 -3.51
N PRO A 262 8.00 20.87 -3.30
CA PRO A 262 7.99 19.61 -4.03
C PRO A 262 6.72 18.82 -3.78
N VAL A 263 6.04 18.42 -4.87
CA VAL A 263 4.76 17.71 -4.85
C VAL A 263 4.89 16.36 -5.54
N TYR A 264 4.39 15.34 -4.85
CA TYR A 264 4.46 13.96 -5.32
C TYR A 264 3.07 13.32 -5.28
N VAL A 265 2.76 12.50 -6.28
CA VAL A 265 1.70 11.49 -6.15
C VAL A 265 2.34 10.17 -5.76
N VAL A 266 1.72 9.40 -4.86
CA VAL A 266 2.41 8.32 -4.13
C VAL A 266 1.59 7.03 -4.01
N GLY A 267 2.27 5.95 -3.66
CA GLY A 267 1.68 4.73 -3.13
C GLY A 267 0.89 3.90 -4.14
N GLY A 268 -0.34 3.55 -3.77
CA GLY A 268 -1.21 2.68 -4.55
C GLY A 268 -1.47 3.15 -5.97
N PHE A 269 -1.65 4.45 -6.16
CA PHE A 269 -1.83 5.06 -7.47
C PHE A 269 -0.63 4.78 -8.40
N VAL A 270 0.59 5.00 -7.91
CA VAL A 270 1.82 4.79 -8.71
C VAL A 270 2.01 3.31 -9.05
N ARG A 271 1.81 2.43 -8.07
CA ARG A 271 1.86 0.98 -8.30
C ARG A 271 0.85 0.54 -9.38
N ASP A 272 -0.39 0.96 -9.26
CA ASP A 272 -1.47 0.53 -10.16
C ASP A 272 -1.29 1.13 -11.56
N LEU A 273 -0.76 2.36 -11.67
CA LEU A 273 -0.31 2.94 -12.93
C LEU A 273 0.76 2.07 -13.62
N LEU A 274 1.74 1.56 -12.87
CA LEU A 274 2.80 0.70 -13.42
C LEU A 274 2.26 -0.70 -13.80
N LEU A 275 1.26 -1.21 -13.07
CA LEU A 275 0.59 -2.47 -13.33
C LEU A 275 -0.49 -2.42 -14.43
N ASP A 276 -0.74 -1.24 -15.00
CA ASP A 276 -1.84 -1.02 -15.96
C ASP A 276 -3.23 -1.37 -15.39
N ARG A 277 -3.43 -1.04 -14.10
CA ARG A 277 -4.71 -1.22 -13.42
C ARG A 277 -5.39 0.13 -13.20
N PRO A 278 -6.69 0.25 -13.46
CA PRO A 278 -7.42 1.48 -13.20
C PRO A 278 -7.43 1.79 -11.71
N ASN A 279 -6.88 2.94 -11.35
CA ASN A 279 -6.92 3.50 -9.99
C ASN A 279 -6.97 5.03 -10.12
N HIS A 280 -8.01 5.64 -9.57
CA HIS A 280 -8.21 7.08 -9.61
C HIS A 280 -8.13 7.71 -8.21
N ASP A 281 -7.75 6.94 -7.20
CA ASP A 281 -7.54 7.40 -5.83
C ASP A 281 -6.17 8.07 -5.73
N VAL A 282 -6.17 9.40 -5.76
CA VAL A 282 -4.96 10.22 -5.86
C VAL A 282 -4.57 10.73 -4.48
N ASP A 283 -3.43 10.25 -3.99
CA ASP A 283 -2.80 10.71 -2.76
C ASP A 283 -1.62 11.62 -3.08
N PHE A 284 -1.64 12.87 -2.60
CA PHE A 284 -0.50 13.77 -2.70
C PHE A 284 0.34 13.78 -1.43
N VAL A 285 1.66 13.81 -1.62
CA VAL A 285 2.62 14.13 -0.55
C VAL A 285 3.40 15.37 -0.96
N VAL A 286 3.51 16.31 -0.02
CA VAL A 286 4.17 17.60 -0.22
C VAL A 286 5.33 17.73 0.75
N GLU A 287 6.53 18.02 0.25
CA GLU A 287 7.66 18.45 1.08
C GLU A 287 7.48 19.93 1.42
N GLY A 288 7.04 20.22 2.65
CA GLY A 288 6.67 21.55 3.10
C GLY A 288 5.32 21.54 3.85
N GLU A 289 4.61 22.65 3.84
CA GLU A 289 3.31 22.74 4.51
C GLU A 289 2.15 22.19 3.66
N GLY A 290 1.84 20.92 3.79
CA GLY A 290 0.77 20.26 3.05
C GLY A 290 -0.61 20.90 3.26
N VAL A 291 -0.88 21.46 4.42
CA VAL A 291 -2.15 22.20 4.69
C VAL A 291 -2.27 23.44 3.80
N THR A 292 -1.19 24.21 3.66
CA THR A 292 -1.15 25.39 2.79
C THR A 292 -1.35 24.99 1.33
N PHE A 293 -0.69 23.92 0.89
CA PHE A 293 -0.90 23.36 -0.44
C PHE A 293 -2.33 22.90 -0.66
N ALA A 294 -2.92 22.18 0.29
CA ALA A 294 -4.30 21.69 0.21
C ALA A 294 -5.33 22.82 0.09
N ARG A 295 -5.13 23.92 0.83
CA ARG A 295 -5.98 25.13 0.74
C ARG A 295 -5.87 25.78 -0.64
N ALA A 296 -4.66 25.90 -1.18
CA ALA A 296 -4.44 26.45 -2.50
C ALA A 296 -5.06 25.56 -3.59
N LEU A 297 -4.92 24.23 -3.47
CA LEU A 297 -5.54 23.26 -4.39
C LEU A 297 -7.07 23.33 -4.31
N ALA A 298 -7.64 23.42 -3.13
CA ALA A 298 -9.09 23.57 -2.95
C ALA A 298 -9.61 24.87 -3.57
N ALA A 299 -8.88 25.98 -3.45
CA ALA A 299 -9.26 27.24 -4.07
C ALA A 299 -9.29 27.15 -5.62
N GLU A 300 -8.31 26.48 -6.23
CA GLU A 300 -8.28 26.24 -7.68
C GLU A 300 -9.41 25.32 -8.17
N LEU A 301 -9.84 24.36 -7.34
CA LEU A 301 -10.90 23.38 -7.67
C LEU A 301 -12.30 23.85 -7.22
N GLY A 302 -12.45 25.03 -6.63
CA GLY A 302 -13.72 25.50 -6.07
C GLY A 302 -14.24 24.64 -4.91
N GLY A 303 -13.33 24.00 -4.18
CA GLY A 303 -13.62 23.04 -3.11
C GLY A 303 -13.39 23.57 -1.70
N ARG A 304 -13.45 22.66 -0.73
CA ARG A 304 -13.19 22.92 0.69
C ARG A 304 -12.14 21.98 1.25
N VAL A 305 -11.49 22.35 2.36
CA VAL A 305 -10.46 21.53 3.04
C VAL A 305 -10.97 21.06 4.39
N ARG A 306 -10.77 19.77 4.69
CA ARG A 306 -10.89 19.19 6.03
C ARG A 306 -9.50 18.86 6.54
N GLU A 307 -9.06 19.54 7.60
CA GLU A 307 -7.71 19.41 8.17
C GLU A 307 -7.67 18.39 9.31
N HIS A 308 -6.64 17.55 9.32
CA HIS A 308 -6.31 16.62 10.40
C HIS A 308 -4.90 16.95 10.95
N ARG A 309 -4.79 18.05 11.68
CA ARG A 309 -3.51 18.61 12.13
C ARG A 309 -2.63 17.63 12.91
N LYS A 310 -3.23 16.75 13.72
CA LYS A 310 -2.49 15.74 14.49
C LYS A 310 -1.67 14.79 13.61
N PHE A 311 -2.11 14.53 12.38
CA PHE A 311 -1.47 13.61 11.44
C PHE A 311 -0.83 14.33 10.26
N LEU A 312 -0.79 15.66 10.25
CA LEU A 312 -0.28 16.48 9.15
C LEU A 312 -0.91 16.11 7.79
N THR A 313 -2.20 15.79 7.80
CA THR A 313 -2.97 15.45 6.59
C THR A 313 -4.15 16.40 6.41
N SER A 314 -4.55 16.57 5.17
CA SER A 314 -5.72 17.35 4.76
C SER A 314 -6.47 16.62 3.68
N MET A 315 -7.79 16.73 3.67
CA MET A 315 -8.64 16.22 2.61
C MET A 315 -9.25 17.39 1.85
N VAL A 316 -9.01 17.47 0.55
CA VAL A 316 -9.67 18.42 -0.34
C VAL A 316 -10.93 17.78 -0.87
N ILE A 317 -12.07 18.43 -0.73
CA ILE A 317 -13.39 17.98 -1.16
C ILE A 317 -13.90 18.98 -2.19
N TYR A 318 -14.21 18.54 -3.38
CA TYR A 318 -14.72 19.35 -4.48
C TYR A 318 -15.74 18.59 -5.31
N HIS A 319 -16.49 19.28 -6.15
CA HIS A 319 -17.40 18.65 -7.10
C HIS A 319 -16.77 18.69 -8.49
N ASP A 320 -16.81 17.57 -9.19
CA ASP A 320 -16.34 17.49 -10.56
C ASP A 320 -17.36 18.10 -11.56
N GLU A 321 -17.05 18.07 -12.87
CA GLU A 321 -17.90 18.60 -13.92
C GLU A 321 -19.29 17.94 -13.98
N ASP A 322 -19.40 16.70 -13.48
CA ASP A 322 -20.65 15.93 -13.41
C ASP A 322 -21.42 16.23 -12.09
N GLY A 323 -20.90 17.09 -11.22
CA GLY A 323 -21.47 17.44 -9.92
C GLY A 323 -21.26 16.37 -8.84
N LEU A 324 -20.41 15.39 -9.08
CA LEU A 324 -20.09 14.34 -8.10
C LEU A 324 -19.02 14.82 -7.12
N GLU A 325 -19.25 14.57 -5.82
CA GLU A 325 -18.28 14.88 -4.78
C GLU A 325 -17.02 14.01 -4.95
N GLN A 326 -15.88 14.67 -5.13
CA GLN A 326 -14.55 14.04 -5.22
C GLN A 326 -13.74 14.39 -3.97
N ARG A 327 -12.84 13.48 -3.59
CA ARG A 327 -11.96 13.63 -2.43
C ARG A 327 -10.53 13.38 -2.82
N ILE A 328 -9.63 14.22 -2.34
CA ILE A 328 -8.19 14.12 -2.58
C ILE A 328 -7.48 14.22 -1.23
N ASP A 329 -6.69 13.21 -0.91
CA ASP A 329 -5.88 13.24 0.29
C ASP A 329 -4.53 13.94 0.02
N VAL A 330 -4.20 14.89 0.88
CA VAL A 330 -2.93 15.64 0.86
C VAL A 330 -2.24 15.43 2.19
N ALA A 331 -1.07 14.82 2.16
CA ALA A 331 -0.22 14.66 3.33
C ALA A 331 1.03 15.54 3.22
N THR A 332 1.49 16.06 4.33
CA THR A 332 2.85 16.57 4.44
C THR A 332 3.81 15.38 4.49
N ALA A 333 4.94 15.45 3.78
CA ALA A 333 6.00 14.45 3.89
C ALA A 333 6.44 14.33 5.34
N ARG A 334 6.30 13.15 5.92
CA ARG A 334 6.46 12.94 7.36
C ARG A 334 7.18 11.65 7.68
N LEU A 335 7.81 11.63 8.83
CA LEU A 335 8.30 10.46 9.48
C LEU A 335 7.30 9.99 10.53
N GLU A 336 7.13 8.71 10.67
CA GLU A 336 6.33 8.09 11.72
C GLU A 336 7.22 7.26 12.63
N TYR A 337 7.02 7.38 13.91
CA TYR A 337 7.66 6.51 14.90
C TYR A 337 6.63 6.00 15.91
N TYR A 338 6.85 4.78 16.38
CA TYR A 338 5.94 4.06 17.24
C TYR A 338 6.57 3.99 18.64
N GLU A 339 5.95 4.61 19.64
CA GLU A 339 6.41 4.59 21.03
C GLU A 339 6.39 3.16 21.62
N SER A 340 5.48 2.32 21.12
CA SER A 340 5.39 0.91 21.46
C SER A 340 4.83 0.11 20.28
N PRO A 341 5.09 -1.21 20.20
CA PRO A 341 4.52 -2.07 19.18
C PRO A 341 3.00 -1.95 19.10
N ALA A 342 2.47 -1.83 17.89
CA ALA A 342 1.04 -1.68 17.57
C ALA A 342 0.38 -0.37 18.07
N ALA A 343 1.11 0.60 18.60
CA ALA A 343 0.59 1.93 18.95
C ALA A 343 0.23 2.75 17.71
N LEU A 344 -0.45 3.89 17.92
CA LEU A 344 -0.59 4.89 16.87
C LEU A 344 0.73 5.67 16.74
N PRO A 345 1.21 5.98 15.52
CA PRO A 345 2.46 6.68 15.32
C PRO A 345 2.38 8.15 15.76
N THR A 346 3.49 8.64 16.28
CA THR A 346 3.78 10.08 16.36
C THR A 346 4.43 10.50 15.05
N VAL A 347 4.10 11.71 14.56
CA VAL A 347 4.49 12.19 13.24
C VAL A 347 5.30 13.46 13.32
N GLU A 348 6.36 13.55 12.50
CA GLU A 348 7.23 14.72 12.36
C GLU A 348 7.48 15.02 10.89
N LEU A 349 7.73 16.30 10.56
CA LEU A 349 8.06 16.75 9.19
C LEU A 349 9.33 16.07 8.69
N SER A 350 9.31 15.60 7.44
CA SER A 350 10.46 14.91 6.87
C SER A 350 10.50 15.02 5.34
N SER A 351 11.45 14.30 4.71
CA SER A 351 11.56 14.20 3.27
C SER A 351 10.67 13.10 2.68
N ILE A 352 10.43 13.17 1.35
CA ILE A 352 9.71 12.11 0.62
C ILE A 352 10.37 10.74 0.82
N LYS A 353 11.71 10.64 0.89
CA LYS A 353 12.42 9.39 1.14
C LYS A 353 11.99 8.73 2.45
N MET A 354 11.85 9.52 3.52
CA MET A 354 11.43 9.02 4.84
C MET A 354 9.93 8.73 4.88
N ASP A 355 9.11 9.52 4.18
CA ASP A 355 7.68 9.22 4.02
C ASP A 355 7.48 7.87 3.31
N LEU A 356 8.24 7.60 2.27
CA LEU A 356 8.18 6.32 1.58
C LEU A 356 8.74 5.17 2.43
N PHE A 357 9.77 5.41 3.27
CA PHE A 357 10.38 4.39 4.13
C PHE A 357 9.45 3.86 5.24
N ARG A 358 8.52 4.68 5.74
CA ARG A 358 7.53 4.28 6.77
C ARG A 358 6.38 3.42 6.23
N ARG A 359 6.25 3.26 4.92
CA ARG A 359 5.16 2.50 4.28
C ARG A 359 5.30 0.99 4.52
N ASP A 360 4.34 0.23 4.05
CA ASP A 360 4.26 -1.21 4.31
C ASP A 360 5.21 -2.04 3.42
N PHE A 361 5.12 -1.85 2.10
CA PHE A 361 5.85 -2.65 1.10
C PHE A 361 6.57 -1.76 0.08
N THR A 362 7.65 -2.28 -0.50
CA THR A 362 8.43 -1.62 -1.55
C THR A 362 7.57 -1.20 -2.74
N ILE A 363 6.60 -2.02 -3.13
CA ILE A 363 5.67 -1.75 -4.24
C ILE A 363 4.75 -0.55 -3.98
N ASN A 364 4.54 -0.17 -2.72
CA ASN A 364 3.77 1.00 -2.30
C ASN A 364 4.67 2.19 -1.91
N ALA A 365 5.99 2.01 -1.92
CA ALA A 365 6.98 3.03 -1.62
C ALA A 365 7.54 3.69 -2.90
N LEU A 366 6.64 3.99 -3.82
CA LEU A 366 6.88 4.65 -5.09
C LEU A 366 6.22 6.02 -5.10
N ALA A 367 6.86 6.99 -5.76
CA ALA A 367 6.32 8.33 -5.95
C ALA A 367 6.58 8.84 -7.36
N ILE A 368 5.74 9.76 -7.85
CA ILE A 368 5.98 10.50 -9.09
C ILE A 368 6.03 11.98 -8.73
N ARG A 369 7.13 12.64 -9.03
CA ARG A 369 7.30 14.06 -8.82
C ARG A 369 6.60 14.85 -9.93
N LEU A 370 5.83 15.87 -9.53
CA LEU A 370 4.94 16.61 -10.43
C LEU A 370 5.44 18.04 -10.72
N ASP A 371 6.21 18.64 -9.81
CA ASP A 371 6.71 20.03 -9.88
C ASP A 371 8.03 20.17 -10.64
N CYS A 372 8.61 19.08 -11.15
CA CYS A 372 9.92 19.05 -11.81
C CYS A 372 9.85 19.25 -13.33
N THR A 373 11.01 19.57 -13.90
CA THR A 373 11.23 19.57 -15.36
C THR A 373 12.37 18.61 -15.69
N PRO A 374 12.11 17.54 -16.47
CA PRO A 374 10.84 17.18 -17.10
C PRO A 374 9.78 16.63 -16.12
N TYR A 375 8.50 16.96 -16.35
CA TYR A 375 7.35 16.50 -15.57
C TYR A 375 7.23 14.97 -15.55
N GLY A 376 6.83 14.40 -14.40
CA GLY A 376 6.55 12.97 -14.27
C GLY A 376 7.76 12.10 -13.96
N GLN A 377 8.71 12.61 -13.18
CA GLN A 377 9.88 11.85 -12.72
C GLN A 377 9.46 10.81 -11.68
N LEU A 378 9.67 9.52 -11.96
CA LEU A 378 9.41 8.43 -11.03
C LEU A 378 10.52 8.33 -9.99
N VAL A 379 10.14 8.28 -8.73
CA VAL A 379 11.02 8.17 -7.56
C VAL A 379 10.88 6.78 -6.95
N ASP A 380 11.95 6.00 -6.94
CA ASP A 380 12.01 4.65 -6.39
C ASP A 380 13.32 4.45 -5.61
N PHE A 381 13.28 4.66 -4.31
CA PHE A 381 14.45 4.49 -3.43
C PHE A 381 14.67 3.04 -2.97
N PHE A 382 13.64 2.19 -3.08
CA PHE A 382 13.60 0.89 -2.41
C PHE A 382 13.44 -0.29 -3.37
N GLY A 383 13.47 -0.04 -4.68
CA GLY A 383 13.39 -1.07 -5.71
C GLY A 383 11.98 -1.62 -5.95
N GLY A 384 10.95 -0.80 -5.68
CA GLY A 384 9.55 -1.19 -5.86
C GLY A 384 9.21 -1.56 -7.30
N GLN A 385 9.81 -0.90 -8.32
CA GLN A 385 9.60 -1.27 -9.73
C GLN A 385 10.09 -2.69 -10.04
N ARG A 386 11.25 -3.06 -9.48
CA ARG A 386 11.78 -4.41 -9.62
C ARG A 386 10.83 -5.43 -8.98
N ASP A 387 10.37 -5.14 -7.76
CA ASP A 387 9.49 -6.03 -7.03
C ASP A 387 8.13 -6.19 -7.70
N ILE A 388 7.60 -5.15 -8.35
CA ILE A 388 6.42 -5.23 -9.24
C ILE A 388 6.69 -6.15 -10.43
N LYS A 389 7.84 -6.02 -11.10
CA LYS A 389 8.20 -6.85 -12.25
C LYS A 389 8.40 -8.32 -11.86
N GLU A 390 9.01 -8.57 -10.69
CA GLU A 390 9.23 -9.92 -10.16
C GLU A 390 7.97 -10.52 -9.51
N GLY A 391 6.94 -9.73 -9.25
CA GLY A 391 5.73 -10.17 -8.54
C GLY A 391 6.00 -10.52 -7.08
N VAL A 392 6.87 -9.77 -6.38
CA VAL A 392 7.30 -10.07 -5.01
C VAL A 392 6.87 -8.98 -4.05
N LEU A 393 6.35 -9.38 -2.89
CA LEU A 393 6.09 -8.47 -1.77
C LEU A 393 7.27 -8.47 -0.81
N ARG A 394 7.96 -7.32 -0.72
CA ARG A 394 9.05 -7.09 0.24
C ARG A 394 8.70 -5.94 1.17
N VAL A 395 9.01 -6.11 2.45
CA VAL A 395 8.92 -5.03 3.44
C VAL A 395 10.13 -4.10 3.33
N LEU A 396 9.97 -2.86 3.75
CA LEU A 396 10.99 -1.84 3.68
C LEU A 396 12.09 -2.02 4.75
N HIS A 397 11.74 -2.60 5.91
CA HIS A 397 12.68 -2.88 6.99
C HIS A 397 12.21 -4.06 7.85
N THR A 398 13.12 -4.65 8.61
CA THR A 398 12.89 -5.88 9.37
C THR A 398 11.92 -5.74 10.55
N LEU A 399 11.69 -4.53 11.04
CA LEU A 399 10.75 -4.25 12.14
C LEU A 399 9.35 -3.90 11.64
N SER A 400 9.11 -3.87 10.33
CA SER A 400 7.86 -3.42 9.72
C SER A 400 6.61 -4.07 10.32
N PHE A 401 6.62 -5.39 10.56
CA PHE A 401 5.48 -6.10 11.14
C PHE A 401 5.41 -5.98 12.67
N VAL A 402 6.51 -5.62 13.36
CA VAL A 402 6.52 -5.34 14.79
C VAL A 402 5.91 -3.98 15.09
N GLU A 403 6.25 -2.97 14.27
CA GLU A 403 5.68 -1.62 14.36
C GLU A 403 4.20 -1.61 14.04
N ASP A 404 3.82 -2.24 12.94
CA ASP A 404 2.43 -2.41 12.56
C ASP A 404 2.10 -3.86 12.16
N PRO A 405 1.61 -4.67 13.10
CA PRO A 405 1.25 -6.05 12.82
C PRO A 405 0.14 -6.22 11.76
N THR A 406 -0.71 -5.21 11.51
CA THR A 406 -1.74 -5.29 10.47
C THR A 406 -1.13 -5.43 9.07
N ARG A 407 0.13 -5.01 8.87
CA ARG A 407 0.83 -5.18 7.59
C ARG A 407 0.98 -6.65 7.19
N SER A 408 0.97 -7.59 8.17
CA SER A 408 0.98 -9.03 7.86
C SER A 408 -0.31 -9.51 7.19
N LEU A 409 -1.47 -8.98 7.60
CA LEU A 409 -2.77 -9.24 6.96
C LEU A 409 -2.83 -8.58 5.57
N ARG A 410 -2.32 -7.34 5.47
CA ARG A 410 -2.19 -6.62 4.20
C ARG A 410 -1.27 -7.33 3.21
N ALA A 411 -0.19 -7.99 3.67
CA ALA A 411 0.68 -8.79 2.83
C ALA A 411 -0.09 -9.89 2.11
N VAL A 412 -0.91 -10.65 2.84
CA VAL A 412 -1.76 -11.70 2.26
C VAL A 412 -2.78 -11.10 1.28
N ARG A 413 -3.40 -9.99 1.65
CA ARG A 413 -4.36 -9.30 0.78
C ARG A 413 -3.73 -8.87 -0.55
N PHE A 414 -2.55 -8.24 -0.52
CA PHE A 414 -1.85 -7.83 -1.73
C PHE A 414 -1.28 -9.01 -2.52
N GLU A 415 -0.81 -10.08 -1.86
CA GLU A 415 -0.40 -11.32 -2.51
C GLU A 415 -1.51 -11.85 -3.42
N GLN A 416 -2.74 -11.93 -2.90
CA GLN A 416 -3.89 -12.44 -3.66
C GLN A 416 -4.41 -11.43 -4.70
N ARG A 417 -4.51 -10.13 -4.34
CA ARG A 417 -5.00 -9.08 -5.24
C ARG A 417 -4.17 -8.95 -6.51
N TYR A 418 -2.86 -9.03 -6.40
CA TYR A 418 -1.94 -8.82 -7.52
C TYR A 418 -1.40 -10.11 -8.14
N GLY A 419 -1.66 -11.26 -7.54
CA GLY A 419 -1.05 -12.53 -7.93
C GLY A 419 0.46 -12.55 -7.67
N PHE A 420 0.89 -11.79 -6.66
CA PHE A 420 2.29 -11.74 -6.23
C PHE A 420 2.58 -12.85 -5.22
N HIS A 421 3.81 -12.94 -4.76
CA HIS A 421 4.18 -13.83 -3.66
C HIS A 421 4.92 -13.06 -2.56
N ILE A 422 4.64 -13.42 -1.31
CA ILE A 422 5.35 -12.86 -0.16
C ILE A 422 6.79 -13.39 -0.18
N GLY A 423 7.77 -12.46 -0.21
CA GLY A 423 9.18 -12.84 -0.27
C GLY A 423 9.63 -13.63 0.97
N PRO A 424 10.62 -14.55 0.86
CA PRO A 424 11.04 -15.43 1.95
C PRO A 424 11.42 -14.70 3.24
N SER A 425 12.06 -13.53 3.12
CA SER A 425 12.39 -12.70 4.27
C SER A 425 11.14 -12.17 4.97
N ALA A 426 10.11 -11.75 4.23
CA ALA A 426 8.85 -11.28 4.79
C ALA A 426 8.07 -12.44 5.45
N GLU A 427 8.04 -13.63 4.86
CA GLU A 427 7.45 -14.81 5.52
C GLU A 427 8.15 -15.16 6.86
N LYS A 428 9.49 -15.07 6.91
CA LYS A 428 10.23 -15.25 8.16
C LYS A 428 9.83 -14.22 9.21
N LEU A 429 9.65 -12.96 8.82
CA LEU A 429 9.20 -11.90 9.73
C LEU A 429 7.75 -12.12 10.21
N ILE A 430 6.86 -12.67 9.38
CA ILE A 430 5.52 -13.08 9.81
C ILE A 430 5.59 -14.20 10.86
N LYS A 431 6.45 -15.20 10.69
CA LYS A 431 6.65 -16.24 11.69
C LYS A 431 7.19 -15.69 13.01
N ASN A 432 8.11 -14.74 12.95
CA ASN A 432 8.63 -14.04 14.14
C ASN A 432 7.52 -13.22 14.84
N LEU A 433 6.69 -12.49 14.07
CA LEU A 433 5.54 -11.76 14.57
C LEU A 433 4.61 -12.65 15.40
N LEU A 434 4.29 -13.84 14.87
CA LEU A 434 3.42 -14.83 15.54
C LEU A 434 4.06 -15.36 16.82
N SER A 435 5.36 -15.69 16.80
CA SER A 435 6.09 -16.17 17.99
C SER A 435 6.19 -15.13 19.10
N LEU A 436 6.16 -13.84 18.76
CA LEU A 436 6.18 -12.72 19.71
C LEU A 436 4.78 -12.25 20.13
N HIS A 437 3.71 -12.91 19.71
CA HIS A 437 2.32 -12.58 20.04
C HIS A 437 1.96 -11.11 19.75
N MET A 438 2.52 -10.53 18.68
CA MET A 438 2.33 -9.10 18.38
C MET A 438 0.92 -8.78 17.88
N LEU A 439 0.23 -9.73 17.28
CA LEU A 439 -1.16 -9.55 16.83
C LEU A 439 -2.13 -9.36 18.02
N ASP A 440 -1.81 -9.94 19.19
CA ASP A 440 -2.65 -9.83 20.39
C ASP A 440 -2.64 -8.40 20.97
N LYS A 441 -1.68 -7.57 20.55
CA LYS A 441 -1.56 -6.15 20.95
C LYS A 441 -2.39 -5.21 20.09
N LEU A 442 -2.95 -5.70 18.98
CA LEU A 442 -3.80 -4.90 18.10
C LEU A 442 -5.18 -4.68 18.72
N SER A 443 -5.74 -3.49 18.50
CA SER A 443 -7.16 -3.28 18.79
C SER A 443 -8.03 -4.07 17.82
N GLY A 444 -9.13 -4.63 18.31
CA GLY A 444 -10.09 -5.37 17.49
C GLY A 444 -10.58 -4.57 16.29
N LYS A 445 -10.74 -3.23 16.43
CA LYS A 445 -11.13 -2.34 15.33
C LYS A 445 -10.13 -2.34 14.19
N ARG A 446 -8.82 -2.39 14.47
CA ARG A 446 -7.79 -2.43 13.40
C ARG A 446 -7.81 -3.77 12.67
N ILE A 447 -7.99 -4.86 13.40
CA ILE A 447 -8.15 -6.20 12.83
C ILE A 447 -9.43 -6.25 11.98
N PHE A 448 -10.53 -5.73 12.49
CA PHE A 448 -11.82 -5.69 11.79
C PHE A 448 -11.74 -4.90 10.47
N ASN A 449 -11.06 -3.78 10.44
CA ASN A 449 -10.86 -3.02 9.21
C ASN A 449 -10.13 -3.84 8.13
N GLU A 450 -9.01 -4.51 8.47
CA GLU A 450 -8.31 -5.35 7.50
C GLU A 450 -9.14 -6.57 7.10
N TYR A 451 -9.90 -7.15 8.02
CA TYR A 451 -10.84 -8.22 7.73
C TYR A 451 -11.90 -7.79 6.72
N THR A 452 -12.51 -6.62 6.90
CA THR A 452 -13.48 -6.05 5.95
C THR A 452 -12.85 -5.87 4.57
N HIS A 453 -11.64 -5.31 4.49
CA HIS A 453 -10.92 -5.18 3.23
C HIS A 453 -10.60 -6.51 2.56
N ILE A 454 -10.31 -7.58 3.32
CA ILE A 454 -10.11 -8.93 2.78
C ILE A 454 -11.42 -9.45 2.20
N CYS A 455 -12.57 -9.23 2.87
CA CYS A 455 -13.87 -9.67 2.39
C CYS A 455 -14.35 -8.94 1.12
N ASP A 456 -13.79 -7.78 0.85
CA ASP A 456 -14.10 -6.97 -0.35
C ASP A 456 -13.15 -7.23 -1.53
N GLU A 457 -12.15 -8.14 -1.38
CA GLU A 457 -11.31 -8.58 -2.49
C GLU A 457 -12.09 -9.45 -3.50
N ASP A 458 -11.53 -9.65 -4.69
CA ASP A 458 -12.13 -10.51 -5.72
C ASP A 458 -12.18 -11.98 -5.30
N ASP A 459 -11.21 -12.44 -4.51
CA ASP A 459 -11.14 -13.79 -3.97
C ASP A 459 -10.82 -13.84 -2.47
N PRO A 460 -11.79 -13.54 -1.60
CA PRO A 460 -11.60 -13.62 -0.15
C PRO A 460 -11.28 -15.04 0.33
N ALA A 461 -11.79 -16.07 -0.35
CA ALA A 461 -11.53 -17.46 0.03
C ALA A 461 -10.04 -17.81 -0.06
N ALA A 462 -9.38 -17.41 -1.14
CA ALA A 462 -7.93 -17.57 -1.30
C ALA A 462 -7.14 -16.79 -0.24
N CYS A 463 -7.60 -15.58 0.13
CA CYS A 463 -7.00 -14.84 1.24
C CYS A 463 -7.09 -15.61 2.56
N PHE A 464 -8.25 -16.18 2.89
CA PHE A 464 -8.43 -16.96 4.13
C PHE A 464 -7.59 -18.25 4.12
N GLU A 465 -7.48 -18.94 2.99
CA GLU A 465 -6.61 -20.10 2.85
C GLU A 465 -5.15 -19.74 3.10
N ARG A 466 -4.69 -18.62 2.56
CA ARG A 466 -3.32 -18.16 2.76
C ARG A 466 -3.07 -17.70 4.20
N LEU A 467 -4.04 -17.01 4.83
CA LEU A 467 -3.98 -16.65 6.25
C LEU A 467 -3.87 -17.88 7.16
N ASP A 468 -4.66 -18.93 6.88
CA ASP A 468 -4.60 -20.20 7.61
C ASP A 468 -3.23 -20.87 7.44
N GLY A 469 -2.72 -20.94 6.21
CA GLY A 469 -1.41 -21.51 5.90
C GLY A 469 -0.23 -20.78 6.57
N LEU A 470 -0.35 -19.49 6.80
CA LEU A 470 0.64 -18.70 7.54
C LEU A 470 0.41 -18.66 9.06
N GLY A 471 -0.72 -19.19 9.56
CA GLY A 471 -1.10 -19.15 10.98
C GLY A 471 -1.71 -17.81 11.42
N LEU A 472 -2.01 -16.91 10.47
CA LEU A 472 -2.56 -15.57 10.73
C LEU A 472 -4.08 -15.57 10.96
N LEU A 473 -4.79 -16.64 10.58
CA LEU A 473 -6.25 -16.67 10.65
C LEU A 473 -6.77 -16.50 12.08
N ARG A 474 -6.01 -16.96 13.08
CA ARG A 474 -6.36 -16.81 14.51
C ARG A 474 -6.40 -15.35 14.98
N ALA A 475 -5.75 -14.42 14.27
CA ALA A 475 -5.85 -13.00 14.57
C ALA A 475 -7.28 -12.45 14.32
N LEU A 476 -8.02 -13.05 13.40
CA LEU A 476 -9.41 -12.69 13.12
C LEU A 476 -10.38 -13.28 14.12
N GLY A 477 -9.98 -14.31 14.85
CA GLY A 477 -10.76 -14.93 15.91
C GLY A 477 -10.08 -16.19 16.43
N PRO A 478 -9.98 -16.35 17.75
CA PRO A 478 -9.18 -17.43 18.40
C PRO A 478 -9.63 -18.83 18.03
N SER A 479 -10.91 -19.00 17.67
CA SER A 479 -11.51 -20.30 17.30
C SER A 479 -11.55 -20.55 15.79
N LEU A 480 -11.02 -19.62 14.97
CA LEU A 480 -11.07 -19.75 13.51
C LEU A 480 -9.95 -20.68 13.01
N THR A 481 -10.37 -21.69 12.26
CA THR A 481 -9.52 -22.63 11.52
C THR A 481 -10.21 -23.02 10.24
N LEU A 482 -9.49 -23.34 9.17
CA LEU A 482 -10.06 -23.79 7.91
C LEU A 482 -10.12 -25.32 7.85
N THR A 483 -11.35 -25.84 7.95
CA THR A 483 -11.65 -27.23 7.63
C THR A 483 -12.08 -27.39 6.17
N PRO A 484 -12.06 -28.61 5.58
CA PRO A 484 -12.54 -28.82 4.22
C PRO A 484 -13.97 -28.30 4.00
N SER A 485 -14.87 -28.51 4.96
CA SER A 485 -16.25 -28.02 4.86
C SER A 485 -16.34 -26.49 4.89
N LYS A 486 -15.47 -25.81 5.63
CA LYS A 486 -15.40 -24.34 5.64
C LYS A 486 -14.84 -23.79 4.31
N ARG A 487 -13.85 -24.44 3.71
CA ARG A 487 -13.36 -24.07 2.37
C ARG A 487 -14.45 -24.16 1.33
N GLN A 488 -15.22 -25.25 1.35
CA GLN A 488 -16.35 -25.42 0.43
C GLN A 488 -17.39 -24.31 0.59
N ILE A 489 -17.82 -23.99 1.82
CA ILE A 489 -18.83 -22.95 2.04
C ILE A 489 -18.31 -21.55 1.72
N LEU A 490 -17.02 -21.25 1.90
CA LEU A 490 -16.41 -19.98 1.49
C LEU A 490 -16.51 -19.78 -0.03
N GLN A 491 -16.27 -20.83 -0.81
CA GLN A 491 -16.40 -20.79 -2.28
C GLN A 491 -17.88 -20.62 -2.70
N GLN A 492 -18.79 -21.31 -2.01
CA GLN A 492 -20.23 -21.16 -2.25
C GLN A 492 -20.71 -19.73 -1.91
N VAL A 493 -20.26 -19.15 -0.80
CA VAL A 493 -20.54 -17.75 -0.44
C VAL A 493 -20.03 -16.80 -1.53
N ARG A 494 -18.81 -16.98 -2.04
CA ARG A 494 -18.29 -16.19 -3.15
C ARG A 494 -19.21 -16.26 -4.38
N SER A 495 -19.65 -17.47 -4.73
CA SER A 495 -20.55 -17.67 -5.88
C SER A 495 -21.90 -16.98 -5.65
N MET A 496 -22.45 -17.04 -4.42
CA MET A 496 -23.72 -16.39 -4.07
C MET A 496 -23.60 -14.86 -4.08
N LEU A 497 -22.52 -14.30 -3.59
CA LEU A 497 -22.28 -12.85 -3.65
C LEU A 497 -22.13 -12.36 -5.10
N ASN A 498 -21.42 -13.10 -5.95
CA ASN A 498 -21.32 -12.79 -7.37
C ASN A 498 -22.69 -12.85 -8.07
N TRP A 499 -23.48 -13.88 -7.78
CA TRP A 499 -24.86 -13.97 -8.28
C TRP A 499 -25.69 -12.78 -7.83
N TYR A 500 -25.62 -12.38 -6.54
CA TYR A 500 -26.39 -11.26 -6.01
C TYR A 500 -26.00 -9.93 -6.68
N ARG A 501 -24.70 -9.69 -6.90
CA ARG A 501 -24.19 -8.49 -7.60
C ARG A 501 -24.75 -8.34 -9.01
N LEU A 502 -24.99 -9.45 -9.73
CA LEU A 502 -25.57 -9.45 -11.06
C LEU A 502 -27.05 -9.05 -11.09
N LEU A 503 -27.73 -8.97 -9.94
CA LEU A 503 -29.12 -8.54 -9.87
C LEU A 503 -29.27 -7.01 -9.86
N TYR A 504 -28.20 -6.25 -9.69
CA TYR A 504 -28.17 -4.78 -9.67
C TYR A 504 -29.21 -4.15 -8.73
N PHE A 505 -29.40 -4.75 -7.54
CA PHE A 505 -30.28 -4.20 -6.52
C PHE A 505 -29.57 -3.07 -5.74
N ASP A 506 -30.31 -2.04 -5.34
CA ASP A 506 -29.79 -0.92 -4.55
C ASP A 506 -29.45 -1.31 -3.10
N GLU A 507 -29.91 -2.47 -2.62
CA GLU A 507 -29.67 -2.97 -1.27
C GLU A 507 -28.21 -3.46 -1.15
N SER A 508 -27.41 -2.76 -0.34
CA SER A 508 -26.01 -3.13 -0.08
C SER A 508 -25.92 -4.34 0.86
N VAL A 509 -24.88 -5.12 0.67
CA VAL A 509 -24.59 -6.33 1.46
C VAL A 509 -23.28 -6.13 2.24
N GLU A 510 -23.31 -6.46 3.53
CA GLU A 510 -22.12 -6.50 4.36
C GLU A 510 -21.33 -7.80 4.10
N ASN A 511 -20.44 -7.81 3.11
CA ASN A 511 -19.62 -8.97 2.72
C ASN A 511 -18.93 -9.63 3.92
N TRP A 512 -18.38 -8.81 4.84
CA TRP A 512 -17.68 -9.28 6.02
C TRP A 512 -18.55 -10.21 6.89
N LEU A 513 -19.86 -9.93 7.02
CA LEU A 513 -20.76 -10.73 7.86
C LEU A 513 -20.96 -12.11 7.24
N ILE A 514 -21.17 -12.18 5.93
CA ILE A 514 -21.40 -13.48 5.25
C ILE A 514 -20.16 -14.36 5.35
N TYR A 515 -18.98 -13.79 5.10
CA TYR A 515 -17.71 -14.52 5.24
C TYR A 515 -17.44 -14.91 6.70
N PHE A 516 -17.82 -14.08 7.66
CA PHE A 516 -17.71 -14.43 9.08
C PHE A 516 -18.62 -15.61 9.46
N LEU A 517 -19.85 -15.66 8.96
CA LEU A 517 -20.75 -16.79 9.15
C LEU A 517 -20.17 -18.08 8.55
N ALA A 518 -19.52 -17.97 7.39
CA ALA A 518 -18.85 -19.10 6.73
C ALA A 518 -17.62 -19.60 7.53
N LEU A 519 -16.76 -18.69 7.98
CA LEU A 519 -15.60 -19.01 8.84
C LEU A 519 -16.05 -19.59 10.20
N GLY A 520 -17.18 -19.08 10.73
CA GLY A 520 -17.82 -19.55 11.95
C GLY A 520 -18.73 -20.78 11.77
N HIS A 521 -18.73 -21.39 10.57
CA HIS A 521 -19.55 -22.58 10.32
C HIS A 521 -19.26 -23.69 11.33
N ARG A 522 -20.28 -24.24 11.97
CA ARG A 522 -20.24 -25.27 13.02
C ARG A 522 -19.61 -24.84 14.37
N LEU A 523 -19.17 -23.61 14.54
CA LEU A 523 -18.75 -23.11 15.86
C LEU A 523 -19.97 -23.00 16.79
N ASN A 524 -19.76 -23.22 18.09
CA ASN A 524 -20.79 -22.99 19.10
C ASN A 524 -20.98 -21.51 19.43
N TYR A 525 -21.97 -21.19 20.27
CA TYR A 525 -22.29 -19.80 20.65
C TYR A 525 -21.12 -19.09 21.32
N ALA A 526 -20.43 -19.76 22.27
CA ALA A 526 -19.32 -19.17 23.03
C ALA A 526 -18.12 -18.87 22.14
N GLU A 527 -17.77 -19.78 21.21
CA GLU A 527 -16.69 -19.59 20.24
C GLU A 527 -16.95 -18.41 19.30
N VAL A 528 -18.17 -18.29 18.77
CA VAL A 528 -18.53 -17.18 17.90
C VAL A 528 -18.55 -15.85 18.66
N SER A 529 -19.08 -15.86 19.89
CA SER A 529 -19.08 -14.69 20.76
C SER A 529 -17.65 -14.21 21.08
N ALA A 530 -16.71 -15.15 21.34
CA ALA A 530 -15.30 -14.83 21.56
C ALA A 530 -14.63 -14.23 20.31
N ASN A 531 -14.93 -14.76 19.12
CA ASN A 531 -14.39 -14.22 17.87
C ASN A 531 -14.91 -12.78 17.59
N PHE A 532 -16.19 -12.49 17.87
CA PHE A 532 -16.72 -11.12 17.76
C PHE A 532 -16.10 -10.16 18.77
N ALA A 533 -15.81 -10.63 19.98
CA ALA A 533 -15.11 -9.82 20.98
C ALA A 533 -13.70 -9.47 20.52
N ALA A 534 -12.97 -10.42 19.91
CA ALA A 534 -11.65 -10.19 19.32
C ALA A 534 -11.67 -9.14 18.20
N LEU A 535 -12.73 -9.08 17.41
CA LEU A 535 -12.92 -8.08 16.36
C LEU A 535 -13.40 -6.71 16.88
N GLY A 536 -13.74 -6.62 18.17
CA GLY A 536 -14.19 -5.36 18.79
C GLY A 536 -15.53 -4.84 18.27
N LEU A 537 -16.45 -5.73 17.89
CA LEU A 537 -17.80 -5.33 17.47
C LEU A 537 -18.59 -4.74 18.65
N PRO A 538 -19.44 -3.71 18.39
CA PRO A 538 -20.36 -3.18 19.39
C PRO A 538 -21.30 -4.28 19.92
N GLU A 539 -21.57 -4.29 21.23
CA GLU A 539 -22.32 -5.36 21.88
C GLU A 539 -23.74 -5.53 21.29
N GLY A 540 -24.43 -4.44 20.96
CA GLY A 540 -25.77 -4.51 20.35
C GLY A 540 -25.74 -5.24 18.99
N ARG A 541 -24.77 -4.94 18.13
CA ARG A 541 -24.63 -5.61 16.82
C ARG A 541 -24.25 -7.09 16.98
N LYS A 542 -23.39 -7.39 17.94
CA LYS A 542 -22.99 -8.76 18.27
C LYS A 542 -24.21 -9.59 18.70
N GLN A 543 -25.05 -9.06 19.61
CA GLN A 543 -26.24 -9.75 20.09
C GLN A 543 -27.26 -9.99 18.96
N GLU A 544 -27.50 -9.01 18.11
CA GLU A 544 -28.36 -9.14 16.93
C GLU A 544 -27.91 -10.31 16.03
N ILE A 545 -26.62 -10.35 15.68
CA ILE A 545 -26.05 -11.40 14.82
C ILE A 545 -26.14 -12.77 15.48
N LEU A 546 -25.83 -12.87 16.78
CA LEU A 546 -25.91 -14.13 17.53
C LEU A 546 -27.35 -14.65 17.62
N GLN A 547 -28.34 -13.77 17.81
CA GLN A 547 -29.74 -14.12 17.83
C GLN A 547 -30.24 -14.66 16.48
N GLN A 548 -29.89 -14.00 15.39
CA GLN A 548 -30.23 -14.47 14.05
C GLN A 548 -29.57 -15.83 13.76
N ARG A 549 -28.29 -15.99 14.15
CA ARG A 549 -27.57 -17.25 13.97
C ARG A 549 -28.18 -18.42 14.72
N GLU A 550 -28.62 -18.20 15.95
CA GLU A 550 -29.34 -19.25 16.73
C GLU A 550 -30.67 -19.57 16.09
N SER A 551 -31.44 -18.56 15.67
CA SER A 551 -32.68 -18.73 14.92
C SER A 551 -32.50 -19.55 13.64
N MET A 552 -31.39 -19.34 12.92
CA MET A 552 -31.06 -20.06 11.68
C MET A 552 -30.92 -21.57 11.90
N ARG A 553 -30.31 -21.99 13.02
CA ARG A 553 -30.18 -23.43 13.36
C ARG A 553 -31.51 -24.13 13.44
N HIS A 554 -32.56 -23.43 13.92
CA HIS A 554 -33.90 -23.97 14.02
C HIS A 554 -34.66 -23.92 12.69
N VAL A 555 -34.26 -23.06 11.77
CA VAL A 555 -34.94 -22.88 10.48
C VAL A 555 -34.46 -23.88 9.43
N GLN A 556 -33.18 -24.22 9.39
CA GLN A 556 -32.62 -25.14 8.39
C GLN A 556 -33.36 -26.46 8.23
N PRO A 557 -33.74 -27.20 9.33
CA PRO A 557 -34.53 -28.44 9.19
C PRO A 557 -35.93 -28.19 8.67
N LYS A 558 -36.53 -27.01 8.97
CA LYS A 558 -37.85 -26.64 8.49
C LYS A 558 -37.85 -26.30 7.00
N LEU A 559 -36.80 -25.68 6.48
CA LEU A 559 -36.66 -25.43 5.06
C LEU A 559 -36.65 -26.72 4.23
N ALA A 560 -35.91 -27.73 4.68
CA ALA A 560 -35.89 -29.03 3.99
C ALA A 560 -37.28 -29.73 4.01
N ARG A 561 -38.05 -29.60 5.11
CA ARG A 561 -39.43 -30.12 5.17
C ARG A 561 -40.37 -29.33 4.27
N TRP A 562 -40.28 -28.01 4.29
CA TRP A 562 -41.04 -27.13 3.43
C TRP A 562 -40.80 -27.45 1.95
N GLN A 563 -39.55 -27.63 1.54
CA GLN A 563 -39.21 -27.95 0.14
C GLN A 563 -39.90 -29.25 -0.31
N LYS A 564 -39.86 -30.29 0.50
CA LYS A 564 -40.56 -31.55 0.20
C LYS A 564 -42.06 -31.38 0.07
N ALA A 565 -42.69 -30.59 0.96
CA ALA A 565 -44.10 -30.27 0.90
C ALA A 565 -44.44 -29.44 -0.35
N PHE A 566 -43.60 -28.48 -0.68
CA PHE A 566 -43.76 -27.64 -1.87
C PHE A 566 -43.68 -28.44 -3.18
N GLU A 567 -42.75 -29.38 -3.29
CA GLU A 567 -42.61 -30.30 -4.42
C GLU A 567 -43.80 -31.26 -4.51
N ALA A 568 -44.38 -31.63 -3.39
CA ALA A 568 -45.61 -32.46 -3.33
C ALA A 568 -46.88 -31.65 -3.59
N GLY A 569 -46.80 -30.33 -3.82
CA GLY A 569 -47.95 -29.46 -4.06
C GLY A 569 -48.78 -29.10 -2.80
N THR A 570 -48.27 -29.39 -1.61
CA THR A 570 -48.92 -29.10 -0.32
C THR A 570 -48.30 -27.95 0.44
N GLY A 571 -47.07 -27.54 0.09
CA GLY A 571 -46.36 -26.42 0.73
C GLY A 571 -46.80 -25.08 0.16
N ARG A 572 -46.87 -24.05 1.00
CA ARG A 572 -47.30 -22.68 0.66
C ARG A 572 -46.12 -21.72 0.61
N ILE A 573 -46.19 -20.72 -0.26
CA ILE A 573 -45.15 -19.68 -0.36
C ILE A 573 -45.08 -18.84 0.92
N SER A 574 -46.25 -18.56 1.53
CA SER A 574 -46.35 -17.83 2.78
C SER A 574 -45.62 -18.51 3.94
N GLU A 575 -45.57 -19.84 3.98
CA GLU A 575 -44.84 -20.58 5.01
C GLU A 575 -43.34 -20.31 4.91
N LEU A 576 -42.78 -20.31 3.70
CA LEU A 576 -41.38 -19.94 3.48
C LEU A 576 -41.13 -18.49 3.88
N TYR A 577 -42.04 -17.59 3.49
CA TYR A 577 -41.94 -16.17 3.85
C TYR A 577 -41.86 -15.98 5.37
N LEU A 578 -42.77 -16.59 6.13
CA LEU A 578 -42.80 -16.49 7.58
C LEU A 578 -41.60 -17.13 8.29
N LEU A 579 -40.97 -18.15 7.66
CA LEU A 579 -39.74 -18.75 8.16
C LEU A 579 -38.55 -17.80 8.00
N LEU A 580 -38.53 -17.01 6.93
CA LEU A 580 -37.36 -16.25 6.50
C LEU A 580 -37.44 -14.73 6.77
N GLU A 581 -38.65 -14.15 6.99
CA GLU A 581 -38.88 -12.69 7.08
C GLU A 581 -38.02 -11.95 8.09
N LYS A 582 -37.56 -12.65 9.15
CA LYS A 582 -36.79 -12.08 10.25
C LYS A 582 -35.27 -12.09 10.04
N PHE A 583 -34.80 -12.71 8.96
CA PHE A 583 -33.37 -12.76 8.64
C PHE A 583 -32.94 -11.59 7.77
N SER A 584 -31.77 -11.03 8.08
CA SER A 584 -31.14 -10.06 7.21
C SER A 584 -30.70 -10.70 5.88
N LEU A 585 -30.41 -9.87 4.88
CA LEU A 585 -30.02 -10.34 3.55
C LEU A 585 -28.76 -11.20 3.61
N GLU A 586 -27.81 -10.86 4.48
CA GLU A 586 -26.56 -11.59 4.69
C GLU A 586 -26.82 -13.02 5.17
N PHE A 587 -27.75 -13.19 6.13
CA PHE A 587 -28.15 -14.51 6.60
C PHE A 587 -28.87 -15.31 5.52
N LEU A 588 -29.72 -14.68 4.72
CA LEU A 588 -30.41 -15.33 3.60
C LEU A 588 -29.44 -15.83 2.54
N LEU A 589 -28.46 -15.01 2.16
CA LEU A 589 -27.41 -15.38 1.21
C LEU A 589 -26.50 -16.50 1.76
N TYR A 590 -26.20 -16.45 3.07
CA TYR A 590 -25.45 -17.52 3.72
C TYR A 590 -26.24 -18.84 3.80
N ILE A 591 -27.54 -18.79 4.13
CA ILE A 591 -28.44 -19.98 4.11
C ILE A 591 -28.46 -20.56 2.70
N MET A 592 -28.64 -19.74 1.68
CA MET A 592 -28.68 -20.15 0.28
C MET A 592 -27.35 -20.77 -0.18
N ALA A 593 -26.21 -20.23 0.27
CA ALA A 593 -24.89 -20.81 -0.02
C ALA A 593 -24.71 -22.20 0.63
N GLY A 594 -25.28 -22.43 1.81
CA GLY A 594 -25.16 -23.70 2.52
C GLY A 594 -26.16 -24.79 2.09
N VAL A 595 -27.03 -24.52 1.10
CA VAL A 595 -28.02 -25.46 0.61
C VAL A 595 -27.49 -26.25 -0.59
N GLU A 596 -27.48 -27.56 -0.53
CA GLU A 596 -27.09 -28.47 -1.63
C GLU A 596 -28.26 -28.78 -2.58
N ASP A 597 -29.52 -28.73 -2.07
CA ASP A 597 -30.71 -28.98 -2.86
C ASP A 597 -30.99 -27.84 -3.84
N SER A 598 -30.93 -28.14 -5.13
CA SER A 598 -31.09 -27.17 -6.21
C SER A 598 -32.50 -26.56 -6.29
N GLY A 599 -33.54 -27.34 -5.91
CA GLY A 599 -34.92 -26.88 -5.85
C GLY A 599 -35.13 -25.86 -4.75
N LEU A 600 -34.64 -26.15 -3.55
CA LEU A 600 -34.64 -25.21 -2.42
C LEU A 600 -33.83 -23.96 -2.73
N GLN A 601 -32.65 -24.12 -3.34
CA GLN A 601 -31.82 -22.99 -3.73
C GLN A 601 -32.55 -22.05 -4.71
N LYS A 602 -33.24 -22.60 -5.69
CA LYS A 602 -34.10 -21.87 -6.63
C LYS A 602 -35.23 -21.11 -5.93
N ASN A 603 -35.89 -21.75 -4.96
CA ASN A 603 -36.96 -21.11 -4.21
C ASN A 603 -36.46 -20.03 -3.25
N LEU A 604 -35.26 -20.19 -2.65
CA LEU A 604 -34.58 -19.14 -1.87
C LEU A 604 -34.21 -17.96 -2.77
N SER A 605 -33.74 -18.22 -4.00
CA SER A 605 -33.48 -17.17 -5.00
C SER A 605 -34.76 -16.38 -5.32
N ARG A 606 -35.90 -17.06 -5.55
CA ARG A 606 -37.21 -16.42 -5.76
C ARG A 606 -37.67 -15.63 -4.53
N TYR A 607 -37.42 -16.15 -3.33
CA TYR A 607 -37.71 -15.43 -2.10
C TYR A 607 -36.94 -14.09 -2.05
N ILE A 608 -35.62 -14.09 -2.29
CA ILE A 608 -34.77 -12.89 -2.24
C ILE A 608 -35.18 -11.91 -3.34
N THR A 609 -35.48 -12.38 -4.55
CA THR A 609 -35.71 -11.52 -5.72
C THR A 609 -37.15 -11.03 -5.87
N GLN A 610 -38.12 -11.81 -5.39
CA GLN A 610 -39.54 -11.58 -5.61
C GLN A 610 -40.31 -11.51 -4.30
N TRP A 611 -40.50 -12.66 -3.60
CA TRP A 611 -41.46 -12.81 -2.51
C TRP A 611 -41.16 -11.93 -1.29
N ARG A 612 -39.88 -11.70 -0.96
CA ARG A 612 -39.49 -10.80 0.15
C ARG A 612 -39.90 -9.34 -0.11
N ARG A 613 -40.08 -8.97 -1.36
CA ARG A 613 -40.39 -7.60 -1.80
C ARG A 613 -41.88 -7.36 -2.02
N GLU A 614 -42.69 -8.44 -1.95
CA GLU A 614 -44.13 -8.34 -2.05
C GLU A 614 -44.71 -7.51 -0.90
N LYS A 615 -45.71 -6.70 -1.27
CA LYS A 615 -46.48 -5.90 -0.31
C LYS A 615 -47.96 -6.10 -0.60
N PRO A 616 -48.83 -5.92 0.42
CA PRO A 616 -50.24 -5.77 0.17
C PRO A 616 -50.54 -4.66 -0.83
N ASP A 617 -51.59 -4.81 -1.64
CA ASP A 617 -52.05 -3.74 -2.54
C ASP A 617 -52.91 -2.72 -1.81
N ILE A 618 -53.36 -3.06 -0.57
CA ILE A 618 -54.04 -2.17 0.36
C ILE A 618 -53.06 -1.74 1.49
N ASP A 619 -53.27 -0.54 1.98
CA ASP A 619 -52.47 0.03 3.05
C ASP A 619 -53.33 0.44 4.30
N GLY A 620 -52.67 1.08 5.27
CA GLY A 620 -53.36 1.56 6.47
C GLY A 620 -54.38 2.69 6.21
N ARG A 621 -54.35 3.35 5.03
CA ARG A 621 -55.36 4.33 4.64
C ARG A 621 -56.60 3.63 4.16
N ASP A 622 -56.47 2.61 3.31
CA ASP A 622 -57.56 1.79 2.85
C ASP A 622 -58.32 1.18 4.04
N LEU A 623 -57.61 0.67 5.07
CA LEU A 623 -58.23 0.13 6.26
C LEU A 623 -59.05 1.17 7.03
N ARG A 624 -58.56 2.42 7.10
CA ARG A 624 -59.28 3.53 7.71
C ARG A 624 -60.52 3.93 6.90
N ASP A 625 -60.41 3.96 5.59
CA ASP A 625 -61.51 4.32 4.70
C ASP A 625 -62.60 3.26 4.74
N MET A 626 -62.25 2.00 5.04
CA MET A 626 -63.18 0.93 5.33
C MET A 626 -63.82 1.00 6.74
N GLY A 627 -63.45 2.02 7.55
CA GLY A 627 -64.00 2.23 8.87
C GLY A 627 -63.36 1.42 10.00
N ILE A 628 -62.23 0.78 9.76
CA ILE A 628 -61.47 0.04 10.76
C ILE A 628 -60.64 1.01 11.59
N ALA A 629 -60.76 0.97 12.91
CA ALA A 629 -60.02 1.86 13.80
C ALA A 629 -58.50 1.53 13.82
N PRO A 630 -57.59 2.52 13.78
CA PRO A 630 -56.16 2.27 13.90
C PRO A 630 -55.78 1.57 15.19
N GLY A 631 -54.97 0.53 15.09
CA GLY A 631 -54.55 -0.26 16.25
C GLY A 631 -53.77 -1.53 15.86
N PRO A 632 -53.50 -2.43 16.82
CA PRO A 632 -52.80 -3.69 16.58
C PRO A 632 -53.45 -4.58 15.50
N LEU A 633 -54.75 -4.42 15.27
CA LEU A 633 -55.51 -5.14 14.27
C LEU A 633 -55.04 -4.82 12.85
N PHE A 634 -54.58 -3.57 12.56
CA PHE A 634 -54.03 -3.17 11.25
C PHE A 634 -52.88 -4.08 10.84
N GLY A 635 -51.91 -4.27 11.74
CA GLY A 635 -50.75 -5.12 11.45
C GLY A 635 -51.13 -6.58 11.18
N ARG A 636 -52.13 -7.10 11.92
CA ARG A 636 -52.64 -8.47 11.73
C ARG A 636 -53.38 -8.63 10.41
N ILE A 637 -54.21 -7.66 10.04
CA ILE A 637 -54.94 -7.66 8.76
C ILE A 637 -53.94 -7.56 7.59
N LEU A 638 -53.06 -6.58 7.58
CA LEU A 638 -52.08 -6.40 6.49
C LEU A 638 -51.18 -7.63 6.34
N ARG A 639 -50.82 -8.28 7.45
CA ARG A 639 -50.06 -9.53 7.42
C ARG A 639 -50.84 -10.68 6.83
N ALA A 640 -52.13 -10.85 7.21
CA ALA A 640 -52.99 -11.86 6.65
C ALA A 640 -53.25 -11.67 5.15
N VAL A 641 -53.44 -10.43 4.74
CA VAL A 641 -53.57 -10.03 3.33
C VAL A 641 -52.29 -10.38 2.54
N LEU A 642 -51.13 -10.08 3.10
CA LEU A 642 -49.84 -10.43 2.45
C LEU A 642 -49.70 -11.96 2.32
N VAL A 643 -50.05 -12.72 3.35
CA VAL A 643 -50.05 -14.19 3.32
C VAL A 643 -50.98 -14.70 2.22
N GLY A 644 -52.20 -14.20 2.15
CA GLY A 644 -53.17 -14.58 1.12
C GLY A 644 -52.70 -14.19 -0.31
N LYS A 645 -52.02 -13.04 -0.46
CA LYS A 645 -51.44 -12.63 -1.74
C LYS A 645 -50.32 -13.57 -2.19
N LEU A 646 -49.42 -13.91 -1.28
CA LEU A 646 -48.31 -14.84 -1.56
C LEU A 646 -48.80 -16.23 -1.98
N ASP A 647 -49.87 -16.71 -1.37
CA ASP A 647 -50.44 -18.01 -1.69
C ASP A 647 -51.48 -17.98 -2.85
N GLY A 648 -51.72 -16.79 -3.43
CA GLY A 648 -52.65 -16.60 -4.56
C GLY A 648 -54.12 -16.57 -4.16
N GLU A 649 -54.46 -16.55 -2.84
CA GLU A 649 -55.83 -16.51 -2.34
C GLU A 649 -56.43 -15.10 -2.45
N THR A 650 -55.60 -14.03 -2.36
CA THR A 650 -56.04 -12.64 -2.46
C THR A 650 -55.15 -11.88 -3.46
N PRO A 651 -55.31 -12.15 -4.80
CA PRO A 651 -54.38 -11.67 -5.81
C PRO A 651 -54.50 -10.18 -6.13
N ASP A 652 -55.62 -9.55 -5.76
CA ASP A 652 -55.92 -8.15 -6.11
C ASP A 652 -56.47 -7.37 -4.89
N ALA A 653 -56.51 -6.03 -5.02
CA ALA A 653 -56.94 -5.12 -3.98
C ALA A 653 -58.38 -5.40 -3.49
N ASP A 654 -59.27 -5.84 -4.37
CA ASP A 654 -60.69 -6.10 -3.98
C ASP A 654 -60.84 -7.37 -3.15
N SER A 655 -60.12 -8.45 -3.48
CA SER A 655 -60.05 -9.65 -2.66
C SER A 655 -59.39 -9.40 -1.30
N GLN A 656 -58.36 -8.52 -1.30
CA GLN A 656 -57.69 -8.10 -0.08
C GLN A 656 -58.56 -7.26 0.84
N ARG A 657 -59.40 -6.36 0.26
CA ARG A 657 -60.36 -5.57 1.04
C ARG A 657 -61.43 -6.48 1.65
N ARG A 658 -61.91 -7.48 0.90
CA ARG A 658 -62.89 -8.48 1.43
C ARG A 658 -62.29 -9.21 2.62
N LEU A 659 -61.08 -9.74 2.50
CA LEU A 659 -60.42 -10.44 3.62
C LEU A 659 -60.24 -9.49 4.84
N ALA A 660 -59.88 -8.25 4.62
CA ALA A 660 -59.74 -7.26 5.69
C ALA A 660 -61.04 -7.00 6.45
N LEU A 661 -62.16 -6.86 5.70
CA LEU A 661 -63.49 -6.69 6.30
C LEU A 661 -63.94 -7.94 7.08
N ASP A 662 -63.71 -9.13 6.54
CA ASP A 662 -64.08 -10.38 7.20
C ASP A 662 -63.32 -10.57 8.52
N MET A 663 -62.03 -10.26 8.54
CA MET A 663 -61.21 -10.26 9.76
C MET A 663 -61.69 -9.22 10.77
N ALA A 664 -62.04 -7.98 10.31
CA ALA A 664 -62.56 -6.94 11.19
C ALA A 664 -63.90 -7.33 11.81
N ARG A 665 -64.79 -8.02 11.06
CA ARG A 665 -66.05 -8.55 11.56
C ARG A 665 -65.85 -9.66 12.61
N GLN A 666 -64.92 -10.59 12.37
CA GLN A 666 -64.58 -11.66 13.32
C GLN A 666 -64.06 -11.13 14.65
N GLU A 667 -63.31 -10.03 14.64
CA GLU A 667 -62.78 -9.37 15.85
C GLU A 667 -63.80 -8.39 16.50
N GLY A 668 -65.04 -8.29 15.97
CA GLY A 668 -66.08 -7.43 16.52
C GLY A 668 -65.88 -5.92 16.27
N VAL A 669 -64.99 -5.58 15.36
CA VAL A 669 -64.74 -4.19 14.94
C VAL A 669 -65.48 -3.97 13.61
N PHE A 670 -66.73 -3.47 13.72
CA PHE A 670 -67.52 -3.16 12.52
C PHE A 670 -67.12 -1.79 11.95
N PRO A 671 -67.05 -1.69 10.60
CA PRO A 671 -66.98 -0.36 9.97
C PRO A 671 -68.24 0.43 10.35
N LYS A 672 -68.05 1.72 10.72
CA LYS A 672 -69.15 2.66 11.00
C LYS A 672 -69.90 2.99 9.74
#